data_38f3f740c4e7bcf8167a9969e05b5e6d
#
_entry.id   38f3f740c4e7bcf8167a9969e05b5e6d
#
_cell.length_a   1.000
_cell.length_b   1.000
_cell.length_c   1.000
_cell.angle_alpha   90.00
_cell.angle_beta   90.00
_cell.angle_gamma   90.00
#
_symmetry.space_group_name_H-M   'P 1'
#
loop_
_entity.id
_entity.type
_entity.pdbx_description
1 polymer ?
#
loop_
_entity_poly.entity_id
_entity_poly.type
_entity_poly.pdbx_seq_one_letter_code
_entity_poly.pdbx_strand_id
1 'polypeptide(L)'
;MRKIILALLLVPPIFAWAQQTNWQQVVLHSEKAVKKRLSSDVLASPTWIAQSTFVNYHRMENGHLVRYILDAKTGKREKLIADVPAFLKQYQQLTGDTAFGNDQLRYLNVQFVKGNSQLFTFKNKGTVKLFNRKTGKLQLQKTSQESNTLDREDRQKYPYQTVDSAFTMLGDQYNLYVRNNLTGKMRQLTTDGKVYASYCHRSAKDTLLGSNITGNWYGHRFVCFVQDDSQVADLYIINALAKPRPRLKTKKMPLPNEKHVRQYKLFWYNADTDEAKLLPIEKFNDQYVELNDRHNGRDIYFTRRSRGVDTLQLCHIDVQTGKVRALITEISKPHLNINEMNYRLVNHGQQIIWWSDRTGRGNYYLYDKNGKLLHRITRGDQLVASTIVHIDTLSNTMIFAGYGQEKGIDPNYRFFYRVTLNGKHQQLLTPGNGTHSLEFSDNRQYAIDTYSRMDMPPVFQVIDVRHPSHRYEIKRANEQQLLAAGWIKPKLISVKAPDKKTELTGVMYLPSNFDATKKYPIISNVYPGPQADQVPRAFVIDDNGNQSLAELGFVVINVQPRGSSPIRDKAFYTYGYGNLRDYAVGDDKHTIETLAQRYSFIDLARVGIYGHSGGAAESVTALLTYPDFYKVAVAASGNHDNNIYIQWWGETYHGLKRVPTNMELAHRLKGKLLLISGDVDDNVPWASTLRMADALIKANKRFDFMVLPGMDHAVYGPYYDNLIRYYFRDHLLKLSPRDVDIVNHQ
;
A
#
# COMPACT_ATOMS: atom_id res chain seq x y z
N MET A 1 67.23 20.56 -45.80
CA MET A 1 66.02 20.95 -44.98
C MET A 1 65.04 19.77 -45.01
N ARG A 2 65.02 18.95 -43.95
CA ARG A 2 64.12 17.82 -43.80
C ARG A 2 62.90 18.25 -43.07
N LYS A 3 61.74 18.19 -43.68
CA LYS A 3 60.41 18.43 -43.02
C LYS A 3 60.05 17.17 -42.21
N ILE A 4 59.98 17.36 -40.91
CA ILE A 4 59.41 16.35 -39.99
C ILE A 4 57.88 16.65 -39.93
N ILE A 5 57.10 15.70 -40.46
CA ILE A 5 55.62 15.67 -40.30
C ILE A 5 55.31 15.03 -38.97
N LEU A 6 54.83 15.80 -38.02
CA LEU A 6 54.31 15.30 -36.72
C LEU A 6 52.88 14.79 -36.94
N ALA A 7 52.68 13.49 -36.94
CA ALA A 7 51.37 12.88 -36.94
C ALA A 7 50.80 12.93 -35.53
N LEU A 8 49.83 13.85 -35.28
CA LEU A 8 49.00 13.84 -34.10
C LEU A 8 48.05 12.62 -34.17
N LEU A 9 48.34 11.59 -33.41
CA LEU A 9 47.41 10.50 -33.11
C LEU A 9 46.31 11.07 -32.20
N LEU A 10 45.13 11.34 -32.77
CA LEU A 10 43.90 11.58 -32.04
C LEU A 10 43.50 10.26 -31.35
N VAL A 11 43.86 10.12 -30.06
CA VAL A 11 43.28 9.09 -29.20
C VAL A 11 41.87 9.56 -28.85
N PRO A 12 40.80 8.88 -29.26
CA PRO A 12 39.47 9.25 -28.83
C PRO A 12 39.37 9.05 -27.32
N PRO A 13 38.67 9.90 -26.59
CA PRO A 13 38.64 9.84 -25.12
C PRO A 13 37.90 8.56 -24.67
N ILE A 14 38.66 7.62 -24.13
CA ILE A 14 38.19 6.37 -23.52
C ILE A 14 37.07 6.64 -22.51
N PHE A 15 37.03 7.85 -21.95
CA PHE A 15 35.99 8.31 -21.01
C PHE A 15 34.58 8.41 -21.59
N ALA A 16 34.41 8.72 -22.87
CA ALA A 16 33.08 8.83 -23.48
C ALA A 16 32.38 7.47 -23.63
N TRP A 17 33.17 6.39 -23.90
CA TRP A 17 32.66 5.02 -24.02
C TRP A 17 32.21 4.44 -22.68
N ALA A 18 32.93 4.71 -21.57
CA ALA A 18 32.56 4.25 -20.24
C ALA A 18 31.27 4.90 -19.74
N GLN A 19 31.05 6.19 -20.04
CA GLN A 19 29.83 6.91 -19.67
C GLN A 19 28.60 6.40 -20.45
N GLN A 20 28.75 6.15 -21.73
CA GLN A 20 27.65 5.62 -22.57
C GLN A 20 27.27 4.20 -22.14
N THR A 21 28.24 3.39 -21.69
CA THR A 21 28.03 2.03 -21.21
C THR A 21 27.18 1.97 -19.95
N ASN A 22 27.38 2.89 -18.99
CA ASN A 22 26.62 2.89 -17.73
C ASN A 22 25.13 3.22 -17.94
N TRP A 23 24.80 4.22 -18.76
CA TRP A 23 23.41 4.53 -19.09
C TRP A 23 22.73 3.41 -19.91
N GLN A 24 23.46 2.74 -20.77
CA GLN A 24 22.94 1.55 -21.44
C GLN A 24 22.57 0.43 -20.45
N GLN A 25 23.38 0.23 -19.41
CA GLN A 25 23.05 -0.74 -18.35
C GLN A 25 21.80 -0.32 -17.57
N VAL A 26 21.65 0.97 -17.22
CA VAL A 26 20.43 1.49 -16.58
C VAL A 26 19.18 1.13 -17.39
N VAL A 27 19.20 1.37 -18.71
CA VAL A 27 18.08 1.01 -19.60
C VAL A 27 17.89 -0.49 -19.68
N LEU A 28 18.98 -1.24 -19.85
CA LEU A 28 18.97 -2.70 -20.06
C LEU A 28 18.38 -3.45 -18.87
N HIS A 29 18.67 -3.01 -17.65
CA HIS A 29 18.26 -3.64 -16.40
C HIS A 29 17.05 -2.97 -15.75
N SER A 30 16.44 -1.97 -16.39
CA SER A 30 15.20 -1.37 -15.93
C SER A 30 14.04 -2.36 -15.93
N GLU A 31 13.12 -2.20 -15.02
CA GLU A 31 11.92 -3.07 -14.91
C GLU A 31 11.18 -3.20 -16.24
N LYS A 32 11.00 -2.10 -16.97
CA LYS A 32 10.32 -2.06 -18.28
C LYS A 32 11.05 -2.91 -19.32
N ALA A 33 12.38 -2.81 -19.39
CA ALA A 33 13.18 -3.55 -20.37
C ALA A 33 13.28 -5.05 -20.03
N VAL A 34 13.40 -5.39 -18.74
CA VAL A 34 13.39 -6.79 -18.28
C VAL A 34 12.02 -7.41 -18.59
N LYS A 35 10.91 -6.76 -18.19
CA LYS A 35 9.55 -7.25 -18.48
C LYS A 35 9.29 -7.44 -19.98
N LYS A 36 9.82 -6.55 -20.85
CA LYS A 36 9.67 -6.66 -22.31
C LYS A 36 10.35 -7.92 -22.89
N ARG A 37 11.45 -8.38 -22.27
CA ARG A 37 12.21 -9.57 -22.71
C ARG A 37 11.71 -10.88 -22.09
N LEU A 38 10.89 -10.80 -21.02
CA LEU A 38 10.29 -11.98 -20.41
C LEU A 38 9.10 -12.49 -21.23
N SER A 39 8.95 -13.80 -21.29
CA SER A 39 7.69 -14.37 -21.74
C SER A 39 6.58 -14.08 -20.74
N SER A 40 5.36 -13.87 -21.24
CA SER A 40 4.23 -13.38 -20.46
C SER A 40 3.77 -14.32 -19.32
N ASP A 41 4.22 -15.58 -19.31
CA ASP A 41 3.88 -16.57 -18.29
C ASP A 41 4.83 -16.59 -17.09
N VAL A 42 6.04 -16.03 -17.21
CA VAL A 42 7.06 -16.16 -16.16
C VAL A 42 6.58 -15.59 -14.83
N LEU A 43 6.05 -14.38 -14.86
CA LEU A 43 5.53 -13.68 -13.65
C LEU A 43 4.00 -13.70 -13.53
N ALA A 44 3.28 -14.30 -14.51
CA ALA A 44 1.82 -14.34 -14.46
C ALA A 44 1.32 -15.18 -13.30
N SER A 45 0.46 -14.61 -12.47
CA SER A 45 -0.16 -15.32 -11.35
C SER A 45 -1.19 -16.34 -11.85
N PRO A 46 -1.26 -17.53 -11.24
CA PRO A 46 -2.41 -18.41 -11.38
C PRO A 46 -3.70 -17.74 -10.89
N THR A 47 -4.84 -18.15 -11.42
CA THR A 47 -6.15 -17.60 -11.03
C THR A 47 -7.16 -18.73 -10.82
N TRP A 48 -8.17 -18.47 -9.94
CA TRP A 48 -9.28 -19.41 -9.77
C TRP A 48 -10.20 -19.40 -11.00
N ILE A 49 -10.72 -20.56 -11.35
CA ILE A 49 -11.89 -20.66 -12.21
C ILE A 49 -13.13 -20.57 -11.33
N ALA A 50 -13.95 -19.55 -11.55
CA ALA A 50 -15.11 -19.23 -10.70
C ALA A 50 -16.02 -20.45 -10.46
N GLN A 51 -16.54 -20.55 -9.23
CA GLN A 51 -17.42 -21.61 -8.76
C GLN A 51 -16.84 -23.05 -8.91
N SER A 52 -15.50 -23.16 -8.85
CA SER A 52 -14.83 -24.46 -8.98
C SER A 52 -13.65 -24.60 -8.00
N THR A 53 -13.06 -25.82 -7.96
CA THR A 53 -11.80 -26.11 -7.26
C THR A 53 -10.59 -26.05 -8.18
N PHE A 54 -10.74 -25.53 -9.39
CA PHE A 54 -9.68 -25.51 -10.39
C PHE A 54 -8.94 -24.20 -10.44
N VAL A 55 -7.61 -24.29 -10.44
CA VAL A 55 -6.69 -23.17 -10.66
C VAL A 55 -6.22 -23.19 -12.10
N ASN A 56 -6.34 -22.07 -12.78
CA ASN A 56 -5.87 -21.84 -14.14
C ASN A 56 -4.48 -21.21 -14.12
N TYR A 57 -3.58 -21.70 -14.95
CA TYR A 57 -2.24 -21.15 -15.12
C TYR A 57 -1.67 -21.46 -16.51
N HIS A 58 -0.57 -20.79 -16.86
CA HIS A 58 0.08 -20.95 -18.15
C HIS A 58 1.48 -21.55 -17.99
N ARG A 59 1.90 -22.32 -19.00
CA ARG A 59 3.25 -22.84 -19.17
C ARG A 59 3.69 -22.67 -20.63
N MET A 60 4.96 -22.38 -20.81
CA MET A 60 5.58 -22.40 -22.14
C MET A 60 5.92 -23.85 -22.54
N GLU A 61 5.40 -24.30 -23.70
CA GLU A 61 5.73 -25.60 -24.30
C GLU A 61 6.08 -25.39 -25.78
N ASN A 62 7.25 -25.84 -26.20
CA ASN A 62 7.70 -25.75 -27.59
C ASN A 62 7.53 -24.34 -28.22
N GLY A 63 7.85 -23.31 -27.44
CA GLY A 63 7.70 -21.89 -27.87
C GLY A 63 6.27 -21.35 -27.85
N HIS A 64 5.28 -22.14 -27.43
CA HIS A 64 3.88 -21.73 -27.35
C HIS A 64 3.39 -21.73 -25.92
N LEU A 65 2.54 -20.74 -25.59
CA LEU A 65 1.92 -20.62 -24.28
C LEU A 65 0.71 -21.57 -24.19
N VAL A 66 0.82 -22.59 -23.36
CA VAL A 66 -0.24 -23.59 -23.14
C VAL A 66 -0.94 -23.32 -21.81
N ARG A 67 -2.27 -23.38 -21.82
CA ARG A 67 -3.12 -23.17 -20.66
C ARG A 67 -3.42 -24.48 -19.95
N TYR A 68 -3.09 -24.52 -18.65
CA TYR A 68 -3.29 -25.64 -17.77
C TYR A 68 -4.33 -25.32 -16.69
N ILE A 69 -4.95 -26.36 -16.18
CA ILE A 69 -5.73 -26.35 -14.95
C ILE A 69 -5.16 -27.35 -13.96
N LEU A 70 -5.21 -26.99 -12.67
CA LEU A 70 -4.89 -27.85 -11.54
C LEU A 70 -6.13 -27.99 -10.66
N ASP A 71 -6.58 -29.19 -10.38
CA ASP A 71 -7.63 -29.45 -9.39
C ASP A 71 -7.03 -29.35 -7.98
N ALA A 72 -7.45 -28.35 -7.22
CA ALA A 72 -6.97 -28.12 -5.85
C ALA A 72 -7.28 -29.28 -4.90
N LYS A 73 -8.31 -30.09 -5.18
CA LYS A 73 -8.70 -31.21 -4.36
C LYS A 73 -7.76 -32.43 -4.52
N THR A 74 -7.32 -32.70 -5.75
CA THR A 74 -6.58 -33.92 -6.09
C THR A 74 -5.14 -33.70 -6.50
N GLY A 75 -4.75 -32.43 -6.81
CA GLY A 75 -3.47 -32.08 -7.39
C GLY A 75 -3.32 -32.47 -8.87
N LYS A 76 -4.36 -33.03 -9.50
CA LYS A 76 -4.32 -33.45 -10.90
C LYS A 76 -4.19 -32.24 -11.82
N ARG A 77 -3.30 -32.34 -12.80
CA ARG A 77 -3.04 -31.29 -13.80
C ARG A 77 -3.46 -31.75 -15.18
N GLU A 78 -4.14 -30.89 -15.92
CA GLU A 78 -4.59 -31.16 -17.29
C GLU A 78 -4.47 -29.91 -18.14
N LYS A 79 -4.29 -30.07 -19.45
CA LYS A 79 -4.47 -28.94 -20.38
C LYS A 79 -5.96 -28.54 -20.38
N LEU A 80 -6.23 -27.23 -20.32
CA LEU A 80 -7.62 -26.75 -20.40
C LEU A 80 -8.27 -27.15 -21.72
N ILE A 81 -7.52 -27.08 -22.82
CA ILE A 81 -7.88 -27.55 -24.15
C ILE A 81 -6.77 -28.48 -24.61
N ALA A 82 -7.09 -29.76 -24.84
CA ALA A 82 -6.09 -30.76 -25.17
C ALA A 82 -5.52 -30.57 -26.59
N ASP A 83 -6.38 -30.22 -27.55
CA ASP A 83 -6.02 -29.94 -28.95
C ASP A 83 -6.44 -28.50 -29.32
N VAL A 84 -5.50 -27.57 -29.18
CA VAL A 84 -5.73 -26.16 -29.48
C VAL A 84 -5.95 -25.91 -30.99
N PRO A 85 -5.18 -26.49 -31.92
CA PRO A 85 -5.45 -26.38 -33.36
C PRO A 85 -6.86 -26.79 -33.76
N ALA A 86 -7.34 -27.96 -33.30
CA ALA A 86 -8.70 -28.43 -33.55
C ALA A 86 -9.75 -27.49 -32.97
N PHE A 87 -9.54 -26.98 -31.74
CA PHE A 87 -10.40 -25.99 -31.11
C PHE A 87 -10.51 -24.71 -31.94
N LEU A 88 -9.38 -24.13 -32.38
CA LEU A 88 -9.36 -22.89 -33.17
C LEU A 88 -10.06 -23.08 -34.51
N LYS A 89 -9.83 -24.22 -35.20
CA LYS A 89 -10.53 -24.56 -36.44
C LYS A 89 -12.05 -24.59 -36.25
N GLN A 90 -12.53 -25.29 -35.20
CA GLN A 90 -13.95 -25.34 -34.88
C GLN A 90 -14.50 -23.95 -34.52
N TYR A 91 -13.73 -23.16 -33.77
CA TYR A 91 -14.15 -21.80 -33.39
C TYR A 91 -14.33 -20.91 -34.64
N GLN A 92 -13.37 -20.93 -35.56
CA GLN A 92 -13.41 -20.15 -36.80
C GLN A 92 -14.59 -20.59 -37.67
N GLN A 93 -14.80 -21.89 -37.80
CA GLN A 93 -15.96 -22.44 -38.57
C GLN A 93 -17.31 -22.02 -37.94
N LEU A 94 -17.40 -22.03 -36.61
CA LEU A 94 -18.64 -21.70 -35.89
C LEU A 94 -18.97 -20.22 -35.88
N THR A 95 -17.96 -19.35 -35.91
CA THR A 95 -18.14 -17.90 -35.71
C THR A 95 -17.80 -17.04 -36.91
N GLY A 96 -17.10 -17.58 -37.91
CA GLY A 96 -16.52 -16.82 -39.04
C GLY A 96 -15.30 -15.95 -38.62
N ASP A 97 -14.87 -15.99 -37.37
CA ASP A 97 -13.80 -15.14 -36.84
C ASP A 97 -12.42 -15.78 -37.03
N THR A 98 -11.80 -15.48 -38.18
CA THR A 98 -10.47 -16.00 -38.53
C THR A 98 -9.32 -15.29 -37.78
N ALA A 99 -9.59 -14.14 -37.14
CA ALA A 99 -8.61 -13.41 -36.35
C ALA A 99 -8.45 -13.99 -34.90
N PHE A 100 -9.35 -14.86 -34.48
CA PHE A 100 -9.26 -15.52 -33.18
C PHE A 100 -8.17 -16.61 -33.21
N GLY A 101 -7.10 -16.41 -32.44
CA GLY A 101 -5.94 -17.30 -32.38
C GLY A 101 -5.45 -17.54 -30.98
N ASN A 102 -4.24 -18.06 -30.86
CA ASN A 102 -3.59 -18.37 -29.56
C ASN A 102 -3.51 -17.18 -28.61
N ASP A 103 -3.33 -15.97 -29.11
CA ASP A 103 -3.23 -14.77 -28.28
C ASP A 103 -4.55 -14.41 -27.61
N GLN A 104 -5.66 -14.57 -28.32
CA GLN A 104 -6.99 -14.34 -27.74
C GLN A 104 -7.39 -15.47 -26.78
N LEU A 105 -6.98 -16.70 -27.10
CA LEU A 105 -7.25 -17.88 -26.29
C LEU A 105 -6.65 -17.77 -24.88
N ARG A 106 -5.47 -17.14 -24.73
CA ARG A 106 -4.80 -16.95 -23.44
C ARG A 106 -5.60 -16.10 -22.46
N TYR A 107 -6.37 -15.13 -22.94
CA TYR A 107 -7.18 -14.20 -22.12
C TYR A 107 -8.64 -14.61 -22.01
N LEU A 108 -9.00 -15.76 -22.54
CA LEU A 108 -10.38 -16.22 -22.55
C LEU A 108 -10.88 -16.47 -21.13
N ASN A 109 -11.89 -15.73 -20.68
CA ASN A 109 -12.54 -15.98 -19.41
C ASN A 109 -13.45 -17.19 -19.53
N VAL A 110 -13.09 -18.29 -18.84
CA VAL A 110 -13.84 -19.54 -18.87
C VAL A 110 -14.54 -19.79 -17.54
N GLN A 111 -15.73 -20.34 -17.60
CA GLN A 111 -16.51 -20.78 -16.43
C GLN A 111 -16.92 -22.23 -16.63
N PHE A 112 -16.66 -23.09 -15.64
CA PHE A 112 -17.16 -24.46 -15.69
C PHE A 112 -18.68 -24.49 -15.50
N VAL A 113 -19.35 -25.39 -16.21
CA VAL A 113 -20.76 -25.67 -15.96
C VAL A 113 -20.88 -26.28 -14.55
N LYS A 114 -21.80 -25.76 -13.75
CA LYS A 114 -21.98 -26.18 -12.35
C LYS A 114 -21.98 -27.71 -12.20
N GLY A 115 -21.05 -28.20 -11.39
CA GLY A 115 -20.90 -29.64 -11.13
C GLY A 115 -20.20 -30.44 -12.24
N ASN A 116 -19.75 -29.83 -13.34
CA ASN A 116 -19.14 -30.57 -14.45
C ASN A 116 -17.89 -29.84 -15.00
N SER A 117 -16.71 -30.21 -14.53
CA SER A 117 -15.42 -29.69 -14.99
C SER A 117 -15.01 -30.12 -16.41
N GLN A 118 -15.77 -31.05 -17.05
CA GLN A 118 -15.55 -31.40 -18.44
C GLN A 118 -16.22 -30.44 -19.42
N LEU A 119 -17.12 -29.58 -18.94
CA LEU A 119 -17.83 -28.57 -19.74
C LEU A 119 -17.46 -27.18 -19.25
N PHE A 120 -17.04 -26.33 -20.14
CA PHE A 120 -16.90 -24.90 -19.81
C PHE A 120 -17.56 -23.99 -20.85
N THR A 121 -18.02 -22.86 -20.37
CA THR A 121 -18.55 -21.78 -21.19
C THR A 121 -17.56 -20.62 -21.21
N PHE A 122 -17.64 -19.84 -22.28
CA PHE A 122 -16.94 -18.55 -22.41
C PHE A 122 -17.73 -17.61 -23.31
N LYS A 123 -17.64 -16.31 -23.02
CA LYS A 123 -18.25 -15.27 -23.81
C LYS A 123 -17.19 -14.59 -24.68
N ASN A 124 -17.44 -14.51 -25.97
CA ASN A 124 -16.63 -13.71 -26.89
C ASN A 124 -17.51 -13.11 -27.97
N LYS A 125 -17.30 -11.81 -28.31
CA LYS A 125 -18.11 -11.04 -29.28
C LYS A 125 -19.63 -11.21 -29.02
N GLY A 126 -20.04 -11.03 -27.75
CA GLY A 126 -21.45 -11.05 -27.35
C GLY A 126 -22.11 -12.42 -27.23
N THR A 127 -21.55 -13.49 -27.81
CA THR A 127 -22.12 -14.83 -27.78
C THR A 127 -21.44 -15.76 -26.79
N VAL A 128 -22.23 -16.61 -26.14
CA VAL A 128 -21.72 -17.64 -25.23
C VAL A 128 -21.51 -18.93 -26.02
N LYS A 129 -20.33 -19.55 -25.81
CA LYS A 129 -19.94 -20.83 -26.41
C LYS A 129 -19.75 -21.86 -25.30
N LEU A 130 -20.12 -23.11 -25.57
CA LEU A 130 -19.91 -24.24 -24.71
C LEU A 130 -18.88 -25.18 -25.35
N PHE A 131 -17.87 -25.53 -24.59
CA PHE A 131 -16.84 -26.50 -25.00
C PHE A 131 -16.86 -27.73 -24.09
N ASN A 132 -16.87 -28.91 -24.72
CA ASN A 132 -16.76 -30.20 -24.05
C ASN A 132 -15.30 -30.67 -24.13
N ARG A 133 -14.58 -30.66 -23.01
CA ARG A 133 -13.17 -31.04 -22.91
C ARG A 133 -12.93 -32.52 -23.22
N LYS A 134 -13.90 -33.39 -22.90
CA LYS A 134 -13.77 -34.84 -23.13
C LYS A 134 -13.91 -35.21 -24.61
N THR A 135 -14.83 -34.55 -25.31
CA THR A 135 -15.10 -34.87 -26.74
C THR A 135 -14.42 -33.89 -27.70
N GLY A 136 -13.84 -32.79 -27.21
CA GLY A 136 -13.26 -31.73 -28.02
C GLY A 136 -14.28 -30.91 -28.83
N LYS A 137 -15.60 -31.02 -28.54
CA LYS A 137 -16.66 -30.39 -29.33
C LYS A 137 -17.01 -29.01 -28.81
N LEU A 138 -17.02 -28.01 -29.71
CA LEU A 138 -17.43 -26.62 -29.47
C LEU A 138 -18.81 -26.39 -30.09
N GLN A 139 -19.69 -25.68 -29.39
CA GLN A 139 -21.01 -25.32 -29.86
C GLN A 139 -21.47 -23.98 -29.30
N LEU A 140 -22.36 -23.26 -30.02
CA LEU A 140 -23.04 -22.09 -29.49
C LEU A 140 -24.02 -22.51 -28.40
N GLN A 141 -24.01 -21.81 -27.29
CA GLN A 141 -25.05 -21.98 -26.27
C GLN A 141 -26.21 -21.06 -26.63
N LYS A 142 -27.41 -21.65 -26.85
CA LYS A 142 -28.63 -20.84 -26.95
C LYS A 142 -28.81 -20.14 -25.60
N THR A 143 -28.77 -18.84 -25.58
CA THR A 143 -29.10 -18.02 -24.42
C THR A 143 -30.60 -18.21 -24.14
N SER A 144 -30.95 -19.05 -23.14
CA SER A 144 -32.20 -18.85 -22.44
C SER A 144 -32.09 -17.51 -21.73
N GLN A 145 -32.97 -16.59 -22.06
CA GLN A 145 -33.13 -15.32 -21.34
C GLN A 145 -33.61 -15.64 -19.92
N GLU A 146 -32.67 -15.85 -19.01
CA GLU A 146 -32.85 -15.69 -17.58
C GLU A 146 -31.51 -15.22 -17.01
N SER A 147 -31.22 -13.96 -17.23
CA SER A 147 -30.32 -13.23 -16.34
C SER A 147 -31.20 -12.30 -15.53
N ASN A 148 -31.44 -12.65 -14.31
CA ASN A 148 -31.86 -11.72 -13.27
C ASN A 148 -30.77 -10.64 -13.11
N THR A 149 -30.71 -9.71 -14.08
CA THR A 149 -29.97 -8.46 -14.01
C THR A 149 -30.84 -7.31 -13.54
N LEU A 150 -31.98 -7.63 -12.88
CA LEU A 150 -32.91 -6.64 -12.35
C LEU A 150 -32.43 -5.85 -11.12
N ASP A 151 -31.26 -6.21 -10.55
CA ASP A 151 -30.87 -5.61 -9.27
C ASP A 151 -29.74 -4.58 -9.29
N ARG A 152 -29.10 -4.30 -10.43
CA ARG A 152 -28.00 -3.31 -10.48
C ARG A 152 -28.36 -1.98 -11.13
N GLU A 153 -29.20 -1.96 -12.14
CA GLU A 153 -29.57 -0.71 -12.83
C GLU A 153 -30.61 0.12 -12.06
N ASP A 154 -31.52 -0.53 -11.33
CA ASP A 154 -32.50 0.20 -10.51
C ASP A 154 -31.92 0.77 -9.20
N ARG A 155 -30.87 0.16 -8.62
CA ARG A 155 -30.15 0.74 -7.48
C ARG A 155 -29.35 1.99 -7.81
N GLN A 156 -28.96 2.21 -9.06
CA GLN A 156 -28.29 3.44 -9.49
C GLN A 156 -29.25 4.62 -9.62
N LYS A 157 -30.53 4.38 -9.77
CA LYS A 157 -31.52 5.45 -10.03
C LYS A 157 -31.96 6.18 -8.75
N TYR A 158 -31.98 5.48 -7.59
CA TYR A 158 -32.33 6.05 -6.29
C TYR A 158 -31.50 5.41 -5.16
N PRO A 159 -30.22 5.76 -5.00
CA PRO A 159 -29.33 5.10 -4.03
C PRO A 159 -29.72 5.33 -2.56
N TYR A 160 -30.65 6.22 -2.28
CA TYR A 160 -31.05 6.63 -0.94
C TYR A 160 -32.49 6.27 -0.59
N GLN A 161 -33.07 5.24 -1.20
CA GLN A 161 -34.38 4.70 -0.86
C GLN A 161 -34.27 3.53 0.12
N THR A 162 -35.33 3.32 0.91
CA THR A 162 -35.54 2.07 1.63
C THR A 162 -35.75 0.90 0.65
N VAL A 163 -35.44 -0.34 1.08
CA VAL A 163 -35.54 -1.52 0.21
C VAL A 163 -36.93 -1.73 -0.37
N ASP A 164 -37.97 -1.40 0.42
CA ASP A 164 -39.39 -1.45 -0.01
C ASP A 164 -39.83 -0.20 -0.77
N SER A 165 -38.91 0.73 -1.04
CA SER A 165 -39.17 2.02 -1.69
C SER A 165 -40.19 2.91 -0.98
N ALA A 166 -40.49 2.69 0.29
CA ALA A 166 -41.47 3.48 1.04
C ALA A 166 -40.96 4.90 1.32
N PHE A 167 -39.65 5.07 1.55
CA PHE A 167 -39.04 6.34 1.89
C PHE A 167 -37.80 6.61 1.04
N THR A 168 -37.60 7.90 0.71
CA THR A 168 -36.39 8.39 0.03
C THR A 168 -35.75 9.47 0.88
N MET A 169 -34.43 9.32 1.15
CA MET A 169 -33.62 10.40 1.75
C MET A 169 -33.14 11.33 0.63
N LEU A 170 -33.27 12.63 0.85
CA LEU A 170 -32.84 13.67 -0.07
C LEU A 170 -31.91 14.65 0.66
N GLY A 171 -30.98 15.23 -0.06
CA GLY A 171 -30.10 16.28 0.45
C GLY A 171 -30.31 17.59 -0.27
N ASP A 172 -30.41 18.69 0.46
CA ASP A 172 -30.46 20.04 -0.08
C ASP A 172 -29.80 21.03 0.86
N GLN A 173 -29.01 21.98 0.33
CA GLN A 173 -28.32 23.02 1.08
C GLN A 173 -27.62 22.48 2.36
N TYR A 174 -26.89 21.36 2.22
CA TYR A 174 -26.16 20.67 3.30
C TYR A 174 -27.03 19.93 4.32
N ASN A 175 -28.37 19.93 4.18
CA ASN A 175 -29.29 19.34 5.12
C ASN A 175 -30.04 18.14 4.52
N LEU A 176 -30.60 17.30 5.41
CA LEU A 176 -31.38 16.12 5.05
C LEU A 176 -32.88 16.40 5.03
N TYR A 177 -33.54 15.81 4.06
CA TYR A 177 -34.99 15.75 3.90
C TYR A 177 -35.39 14.30 3.63
N VAL A 178 -36.53 13.89 4.20
CA VAL A 178 -37.15 12.61 3.89
C VAL A 178 -38.44 12.83 3.11
N ARG A 179 -38.64 12.03 2.08
CA ARG A 179 -39.88 11.92 1.30
C ARG A 179 -40.52 10.57 1.60
N ASN A 180 -41.78 10.60 2.05
CA ASN A 180 -42.64 9.41 2.01
C ASN A 180 -43.14 9.23 0.59
N ASN A 181 -42.73 8.17 -0.10
CA ASN A 181 -43.02 7.97 -1.51
C ASN A 181 -44.48 7.59 -1.81
N LEU A 182 -45.20 7.07 -0.79
CA LEU A 182 -46.60 6.73 -0.93
C LEU A 182 -47.51 7.98 -0.89
N THR A 183 -47.20 8.92 0.03
CA THR A 183 -48.01 10.13 0.23
C THR A 183 -47.43 11.34 -0.49
N GLY A 184 -46.22 11.28 -0.97
CA GLY A 184 -45.49 12.42 -1.56
C GLY A 184 -45.05 13.48 -0.53
N LYS A 185 -45.39 13.33 0.77
CA LYS A 185 -45.06 14.30 1.80
C LYS A 185 -43.54 14.36 2.03
N MET A 186 -43.01 15.58 2.08
CA MET A 186 -41.60 15.87 2.42
C MET A 186 -41.49 16.49 3.82
N ARG A 187 -40.41 16.12 4.55
CA ARG A 187 -40.04 16.69 5.84
C ARG A 187 -38.53 16.98 5.86
N GLN A 188 -38.20 18.17 6.36
CA GLN A 188 -36.81 18.51 6.70
C GLN A 188 -36.42 17.87 8.03
N LEU A 189 -35.25 17.19 8.05
CA LEU A 189 -34.76 16.47 9.24
C LEU A 189 -33.65 17.20 9.98
N THR A 190 -32.80 17.99 9.23
CA THR A 190 -31.71 18.76 9.84
C THR A 190 -31.73 20.19 9.36
N THR A 191 -31.21 21.12 10.17
CA THR A 191 -31.19 22.57 9.90
C THR A 191 -29.83 23.22 10.15
N ASP A 192 -28.86 22.45 10.68
CA ASP A 192 -27.55 22.94 11.09
C ASP A 192 -26.43 22.55 10.09
N GLY A 193 -26.79 21.97 8.94
CA GLY A 193 -25.88 21.67 7.86
C GLY A 193 -25.28 22.93 7.25
N LYS A 194 -23.98 22.92 7.01
CA LYS A 194 -23.23 24.04 6.41
C LYS A 194 -22.01 23.56 5.65
N VAL A 195 -21.35 24.47 4.97
CA VAL A 195 -20.07 24.18 4.29
C VAL A 195 -19.09 23.58 5.27
N TYR A 196 -18.46 22.46 4.89
CA TYR A 196 -17.53 21.65 5.69
C TYR A 196 -18.14 20.98 6.95
N ALA A 197 -19.45 21.02 7.11
CA ALA A 197 -20.21 20.27 8.13
C ALA A 197 -21.55 19.80 7.57
N SER A 198 -21.49 19.10 6.44
CA SER A 198 -22.65 18.74 5.64
C SER A 198 -23.12 17.31 5.92
N TYR A 199 -24.44 17.13 5.92
CA TYR A 199 -25.09 15.82 5.97
C TYR A 199 -25.20 15.17 4.57
N CYS A 200 -25.06 15.92 3.50
CA CYS A 200 -25.38 15.43 2.15
C CYS A 200 -24.34 15.77 1.07
N HIS A 201 -23.31 16.56 1.35
CA HIS A 201 -22.29 16.90 0.36
C HIS A 201 -20.88 16.68 0.93
N ARG A 202 -20.00 16.08 0.13
CA ARG A 202 -18.58 15.95 0.48
C ARG A 202 -17.76 17.18 0.06
N SER A 203 -18.32 18.00 -0.82
CA SER A 203 -17.67 19.19 -1.38
C SER A 203 -18.49 20.44 -1.10
N ALA A 204 -17.83 21.53 -0.77
CA ALA A 204 -18.46 22.85 -0.58
C ALA A 204 -19.16 23.39 -1.85
N LYS A 205 -18.91 22.80 -3.00
CA LYS A 205 -19.47 23.24 -4.30
C LYS A 205 -20.64 22.39 -4.80
N ASP A 206 -20.89 21.26 -4.17
CA ASP A 206 -21.95 20.35 -4.57
C ASP A 206 -23.22 20.67 -3.78
N THR A 207 -24.17 21.33 -4.42
CA THR A 207 -25.44 21.78 -3.85
C THR A 207 -26.65 21.15 -4.50
N LEU A 208 -26.45 20.13 -5.37
CA LEU A 208 -27.54 19.49 -6.10
C LEU A 208 -28.40 18.61 -5.19
N LEU A 209 -29.72 18.74 -5.31
CA LEU A 209 -30.70 17.93 -4.58
C LEU A 209 -30.45 16.43 -4.79
N GLY A 210 -30.36 15.67 -3.70
CA GLY A 210 -30.21 14.22 -3.73
C GLY A 210 -28.79 13.70 -4.01
N SER A 211 -27.78 14.58 -4.10
CA SER A 211 -26.41 14.20 -4.33
C SER A 211 -25.63 13.92 -3.03
N ASN A 212 -24.79 12.89 -3.05
CA ASN A 212 -23.73 12.59 -2.05
C ASN A 212 -24.17 12.62 -0.56
N ILE A 213 -25.27 11.98 -0.21
CA ILE A 213 -25.71 11.83 1.18
C ILE A 213 -24.69 10.95 1.95
N THR A 214 -24.28 11.40 3.13
CA THR A 214 -23.24 10.73 3.95
C THR A 214 -23.80 9.67 4.90
N GLY A 215 -24.97 9.09 4.60
CA GLY A 215 -25.65 8.09 5.42
C GLY A 215 -26.30 6.98 4.60
N ASN A 216 -26.81 5.99 5.32
CA ASN A 216 -27.45 4.81 4.74
C ASN A 216 -28.74 4.42 5.49
N TRP A 217 -29.66 3.77 4.78
CA TRP A 217 -30.82 3.12 5.33
C TRP A 217 -30.51 1.73 5.88
N TYR A 218 -31.11 1.38 7.02
CA TYR A 218 -31.11 0.07 7.66
C TYR A 218 -32.57 -0.29 7.99
N GLY A 219 -33.27 -0.89 7.03
CA GLY A 219 -34.72 -0.97 7.02
C GLY A 219 -35.29 0.45 6.91
N HIS A 220 -36.17 0.86 7.84
CA HIS A 220 -36.70 2.21 7.93
C HIS A 220 -35.92 3.15 8.88
N ARG A 221 -34.68 2.77 9.25
CA ARG A 221 -33.79 3.60 10.07
C ARG A 221 -32.66 4.14 9.23
N PHE A 222 -32.43 5.44 9.30
CA PHE A 222 -31.36 6.10 8.59
C PHE A 222 -30.27 6.54 9.56
N VAL A 223 -29.02 6.30 9.23
CA VAL A 223 -27.85 6.69 10.04
C VAL A 223 -26.91 7.51 9.16
N CYS A 224 -26.57 8.72 9.64
CA CYS A 224 -25.67 9.63 8.95
C CYS A 224 -24.52 10.03 9.87
N PHE A 225 -23.30 9.88 9.38
CA PHE A 225 -22.08 10.27 10.10
C PHE A 225 -21.48 11.51 9.45
N VAL A 226 -21.38 12.60 10.21
CA VAL A 226 -20.93 13.90 9.75
C VAL A 226 -19.55 14.21 10.30
N GLN A 227 -18.66 14.63 9.43
CA GLN A 227 -17.37 15.23 9.79
C GLN A 227 -17.52 16.76 9.70
N ASP A 228 -17.24 17.47 10.78
CA ASP A 228 -17.30 18.92 10.86
C ASP A 228 -15.90 19.53 10.88
N ASP A 229 -15.49 20.04 9.72
CA ASP A 229 -14.24 20.78 9.51
C ASP A 229 -14.47 22.30 9.44
N SER A 230 -15.66 22.80 9.79
CA SER A 230 -16.03 24.21 9.59
C SER A 230 -15.15 25.20 10.35
N GLN A 231 -14.58 24.79 11.47
CA GLN A 231 -13.64 25.60 12.27
C GLN A 231 -12.17 25.34 11.97
N VAL A 232 -11.87 24.30 11.19
CA VAL A 232 -10.49 23.95 10.81
C VAL A 232 -9.92 25.02 9.90
N ALA A 233 -8.65 25.38 10.11
CA ALA A 233 -7.95 26.35 9.28
C ALA A 233 -7.71 25.84 7.86
N ASP A 234 -7.53 26.76 6.91
CA ASP A 234 -7.29 26.48 5.51
C ASP A 234 -5.79 26.36 5.22
N LEU A 235 -5.43 25.31 4.47
CA LEU A 235 -4.18 25.26 3.71
C LEU A 235 -4.42 25.93 2.35
N TYR A 236 -3.56 26.87 1.98
CA TYR A 236 -3.63 27.59 0.71
C TYR A 236 -2.58 27.03 -0.27
N ILE A 237 -3.06 26.69 -1.47
CA ILE A 237 -2.23 26.14 -2.55
C ILE A 237 -2.48 26.97 -3.80
N ILE A 238 -1.44 27.50 -4.42
CA ILE A 238 -1.53 28.26 -5.65
C ILE A 238 -1.12 27.36 -6.81
N ASN A 239 -2.07 26.96 -7.65
CA ASN A 239 -1.75 26.31 -8.91
C ASN A 239 -1.31 27.37 -9.93
N ALA A 240 0.00 27.58 -10.04
CA ALA A 240 0.61 28.58 -10.89
C ALA A 240 0.42 28.31 -12.39
N LEU A 241 0.28 27.03 -12.79
CA LEU A 241 0.12 26.60 -14.18
C LEU A 241 -1.34 26.60 -14.66
N ALA A 242 -2.32 26.89 -13.78
CA ALA A 242 -3.72 26.97 -14.19
C ALA A 242 -3.96 28.08 -15.23
N LYS A 243 -4.78 27.78 -16.24
CA LYS A 243 -5.13 28.73 -17.31
C LYS A 243 -6.57 29.23 -17.11
N PRO A 244 -6.89 30.48 -17.53
CA PRO A 244 -6.00 31.50 -18.11
C PRO A 244 -5.15 32.25 -17.09
N ARG A 245 -5.31 32.02 -15.79
CA ARG A 245 -4.53 32.63 -14.68
C ARG A 245 -4.27 31.61 -13.58
N PRO A 246 -3.27 31.84 -12.71
CA PRO A 246 -3.09 31.07 -11.49
C PRO A 246 -4.38 30.98 -10.67
N ARG A 247 -4.61 29.82 -10.03
CA ARG A 247 -5.80 29.57 -9.22
C ARG A 247 -5.43 29.20 -7.80
N LEU A 248 -6.13 29.81 -6.82
CA LEU A 248 -6.07 29.42 -5.43
C LEU A 248 -6.93 28.16 -5.22
N LYS A 249 -6.36 27.14 -4.59
CA LYS A 249 -7.07 25.97 -4.01
C LYS A 249 -6.95 26.07 -2.49
N THR A 250 -8.06 25.90 -1.80
CA THR A 250 -8.08 25.80 -0.34
C THR A 250 -8.43 24.37 0.08
N LYS A 251 -7.81 23.89 1.16
CA LYS A 251 -8.08 22.59 1.76
C LYS A 251 -8.11 22.74 3.28
N LYS A 252 -9.15 22.23 3.94
CA LYS A 252 -9.20 22.16 5.40
C LYS A 252 -8.11 21.19 5.88
N MET A 253 -7.16 21.69 6.64
CA MET A 253 -6.03 20.90 7.14
C MET A 253 -5.60 21.40 8.54
N PRO A 254 -6.01 20.68 9.59
CA PRO A 254 -5.53 21.02 10.93
C PRO A 254 -4.04 20.65 11.07
N LEU A 255 -3.28 21.52 11.71
CA LEU A 255 -1.88 21.30 12.05
C LEU A 255 -1.73 20.80 13.50
N PRO A 256 -0.61 20.17 13.86
CA PRO A 256 -0.37 19.72 15.23
C PRO A 256 -0.48 20.87 16.24
N ASN A 257 -1.12 20.59 17.38
CA ASN A 257 -1.37 21.54 18.49
C ASN A 257 -2.33 22.71 18.17
N GLU A 258 -2.97 22.74 17.00
CA GLU A 258 -4.00 23.75 16.75
C GLU A 258 -5.24 23.50 17.62
N LYS A 259 -5.91 24.60 17.99
CA LYS A 259 -7.11 24.58 18.83
C LYS A 259 -8.30 23.94 18.12
N HIS A 260 -8.46 24.23 16.82
CA HIS A 260 -9.61 23.79 16.05
C HIS A 260 -9.22 22.63 15.13
N VAL A 261 -9.72 21.45 15.46
CA VAL A 261 -9.57 20.21 14.71
C VAL A 261 -10.92 19.65 14.31
N ARG A 262 -10.94 18.63 13.45
CA ARG A 262 -12.17 17.97 13.01
C ARG A 262 -13.01 17.51 14.17
N GLN A 263 -14.32 17.79 14.10
CA GLN A 263 -15.34 17.29 15.02
C GLN A 263 -16.28 16.31 14.32
N TYR A 264 -17.09 15.59 15.07
CA TYR A 264 -17.94 14.53 14.52
C TYR A 264 -19.35 14.61 15.10
N LYS A 265 -20.38 14.29 14.26
CA LYS A 265 -21.78 14.14 14.68
C LYS A 265 -22.31 12.82 14.14
N LEU A 266 -23.17 12.15 14.91
CA LEU A 266 -23.91 10.97 14.49
C LEU A 266 -25.40 11.28 14.53
N PHE A 267 -26.01 11.36 13.35
CA PHE A 267 -27.44 11.61 13.18
C PHE A 267 -28.17 10.30 12.93
N TRP A 268 -29.33 10.16 13.54
CA TRP A 268 -30.22 9.01 13.40
C TRP A 268 -31.65 9.44 13.16
N TYR A 269 -32.34 8.72 12.28
CA TYR A 269 -33.75 8.93 11.95
C TYR A 269 -34.47 7.59 11.81
N ASN A 270 -35.73 7.51 12.33
CA ASN A 270 -36.64 6.36 12.17
C ASN A 270 -37.90 6.80 11.43
N ALA A 271 -38.12 6.30 10.23
CA ALA A 271 -39.25 6.66 9.39
C ALA A 271 -40.61 6.10 9.90
N ASP A 272 -40.60 5.00 10.68
CA ASP A 272 -41.83 4.42 11.25
C ASP A 272 -42.42 5.28 12.37
N THR A 273 -41.55 5.90 13.18
CA THR A 273 -41.96 6.75 14.33
C THR A 273 -41.81 8.24 14.04
N ASP A 274 -41.24 8.59 12.90
CA ASP A 274 -40.90 9.95 12.49
C ASP A 274 -40.00 10.69 13.51
N GLU A 275 -39.11 9.93 14.20
CA GLU A 275 -38.20 10.46 15.21
C GLU A 275 -36.83 10.73 14.60
N ALA A 276 -36.27 11.93 14.78
CA ALA A 276 -34.96 12.35 14.36
C ALA A 276 -34.16 12.91 15.54
N LYS A 277 -32.88 12.50 15.68
CA LYS A 277 -32.01 12.99 16.78
C LYS A 277 -30.53 12.85 16.46
N LEU A 278 -29.72 13.67 17.14
CA LEU A 278 -28.28 13.45 17.27
C LEU A 278 -28.01 12.46 18.39
N LEU A 279 -27.12 11.50 18.14
CA LEU A 279 -26.72 10.50 19.13
C LEU A 279 -25.49 11.00 19.91
N PRO A 280 -25.44 10.79 21.26
CA PRO A 280 -24.39 11.31 22.13
C PRO A 280 -23.13 10.47 22.03
N ILE A 281 -22.22 10.80 21.11
CA ILE A 281 -20.97 10.08 20.88
C ILE A 281 -19.76 10.68 21.62
N GLU A 282 -19.92 11.87 22.22
CA GLU A 282 -18.86 12.65 22.85
C GLU A 282 -18.35 11.97 24.13
N LYS A 283 -17.04 12.05 24.35
CA LYS A 283 -16.37 11.63 25.58
C LYS A 283 -15.07 12.37 25.81
N PHE A 284 -14.21 12.38 24.80
CA PHE A 284 -12.91 13.04 24.85
C PHE A 284 -12.99 14.37 24.10
N ASN A 285 -12.31 15.38 24.60
CA ASN A 285 -12.12 16.60 23.82
C ASN A 285 -11.38 16.27 22.53
N ASP A 286 -11.88 16.83 21.42
CA ASP A 286 -11.26 16.64 20.10
C ASP A 286 -11.05 15.16 19.72
N GLN A 287 -11.99 14.33 20.08
CA GLN A 287 -11.95 12.89 19.82
C GLN A 287 -11.98 12.57 18.32
N TYR A 288 -11.37 11.47 17.95
CA TYR A 288 -11.53 10.86 16.62
C TYR A 288 -12.57 9.73 16.71
N VAL A 289 -13.54 9.73 15.79
CA VAL A 289 -14.65 8.75 15.80
C VAL A 289 -14.71 8.01 14.48
N GLU A 290 -14.91 6.69 14.56
CA GLU A 290 -15.17 5.83 13.40
C GLU A 290 -16.44 5.01 13.65
N LEU A 291 -17.37 5.06 12.69
CA LEU A 291 -18.58 4.26 12.70
C LEU A 291 -18.32 2.87 12.13
N ASN A 292 -18.87 1.83 12.77
CA ASN A 292 -18.86 0.49 12.19
C ASN A 292 -20.00 0.35 11.17
N ASP A 293 -19.69 -0.02 9.93
CA ASP A 293 -20.69 -0.16 8.86
C ASP A 293 -21.65 -1.35 9.05
N ARG A 294 -21.33 -2.28 9.96
CA ARG A 294 -22.11 -3.50 10.21
C ARG A 294 -23.03 -3.33 11.40
N HIS A 295 -24.01 -2.44 11.28
CA HIS A 295 -25.04 -2.25 12.28
C HIS A 295 -26.44 -2.35 11.65
N ASN A 296 -27.48 -2.48 12.48
CA ASN A 296 -28.88 -2.64 12.05
C ASN A 296 -29.70 -1.33 12.18
N GLY A 297 -29.03 -0.21 12.39
CA GLY A 297 -29.67 1.09 12.64
C GLY A 297 -30.34 1.24 14.01
N ARG A 298 -30.34 0.19 14.85
CA ARG A 298 -30.81 0.21 16.25
C ARG A 298 -29.66 0.01 17.22
N ASP A 299 -28.86 -1.03 17.01
CA ASP A 299 -27.65 -1.30 17.76
C ASP A 299 -26.47 -0.78 16.95
N ILE A 300 -25.89 0.33 17.32
CA ILE A 300 -24.83 1.00 16.60
C ILE A 300 -23.52 0.81 17.36
N TYR A 301 -22.49 0.34 16.65
CA TYR A 301 -21.14 0.22 17.18
C TYR A 301 -20.24 1.28 16.55
N PHE A 302 -19.42 1.92 17.35
CA PHE A 302 -18.44 2.89 16.89
C PHE A 302 -17.20 2.88 17.78
N THR A 303 -16.08 3.34 17.25
CA THR A 303 -14.89 3.60 18.05
C THR A 303 -14.76 5.10 18.28
N ARG A 304 -14.23 5.48 19.47
CA ARG A 304 -13.79 6.85 19.75
C ARG A 304 -12.42 6.82 20.40
N ARG A 305 -11.57 7.71 19.96
CA ARG A 305 -10.17 7.76 20.35
C ARG A 305 -9.81 9.15 20.86
N SER A 306 -9.02 9.23 21.93
CA SER A 306 -8.47 10.49 22.42
C SER A 306 -7.58 11.16 21.38
N ARG A 307 -7.52 12.48 21.35
CA ARG A 307 -6.63 13.25 20.48
C ARG A 307 -5.15 12.89 20.70
N GLY A 308 -4.73 12.60 21.95
CA GLY A 308 -3.37 12.13 22.27
C GLY A 308 -3.06 10.71 21.81
N VAL A 309 -4.00 10.02 21.16
CA VAL A 309 -3.85 8.68 20.58
C VAL A 309 -3.38 7.62 21.57
N ASP A 310 -3.68 7.77 22.83
CA ASP A 310 -3.32 6.82 23.90
C ASP A 310 -4.48 6.00 24.43
N THR A 311 -5.71 6.41 24.11
CA THR A 311 -6.93 5.75 24.57
C THR A 311 -7.91 5.55 23.42
N LEU A 312 -8.38 4.31 23.23
CA LEU A 312 -9.42 3.93 22.27
C LEU A 312 -10.53 3.17 22.98
N GLN A 313 -11.78 3.53 22.70
CA GLN A 313 -12.95 2.81 23.16
C GLN A 313 -13.73 2.22 21.99
N LEU A 314 -14.13 0.96 22.12
CA LEU A 314 -15.25 0.40 21.36
C LEU A 314 -16.53 0.67 22.12
N CYS A 315 -17.46 1.38 21.50
CA CYS A 315 -18.73 1.77 22.09
C CYS A 315 -19.90 1.09 21.38
N HIS A 316 -20.95 0.83 22.14
CA HIS A 316 -22.27 0.44 21.66
C HIS A 316 -23.29 1.48 22.11
N ILE A 317 -24.16 1.90 21.20
CA ILE A 317 -25.30 2.77 21.50
C ILE A 317 -26.60 2.03 21.14
N ASP A 318 -27.48 1.93 22.14
CA ASP A 318 -28.89 1.59 21.95
C ASP A 318 -29.64 2.88 21.62
N VAL A 319 -30.09 3.02 20.38
CA VAL A 319 -30.73 4.25 19.91
C VAL A 319 -32.07 4.53 20.58
N GLN A 320 -32.77 3.51 21.13
CA GLN A 320 -34.05 3.71 21.84
C GLN A 320 -33.85 4.46 23.16
N THR A 321 -32.82 4.04 23.91
CA THR A 321 -32.51 4.64 25.21
C THR A 321 -31.54 5.82 25.11
N GLY A 322 -30.86 5.97 23.99
CA GLY A 322 -29.73 6.91 23.80
C GLY A 322 -28.50 6.58 24.64
N LYS A 323 -28.47 5.44 25.32
CA LYS A 323 -27.38 5.06 26.22
C LYS A 323 -26.16 4.56 25.47
N VAL A 324 -25.06 5.25 25.66
CA VAL A 324 -23.71 4.80 25.15
C VAL A 324 -22.99 4.02 26.24
N ARG A 325 -22.53 2.82 25.87
CA ARG A 325 -21.68 1.98 26.74
C ARG A 325 -20.32 1.80 26.07
N ALA A 326 -19.25 2.12 26.76
CA ALA A 326 -17.91 1.69 26.36
C ALA A 326 -17.76 0.19 26.70
N LEU A 327 -17.68 -0.66 25.68
CA LEU A 327 -17.54 -2.11 25.84
C LEU A 327 -16.10 -2.48 26.12
N ILE A 328 -15.17 -1.93 25.36
CA ILE A 328 -13.73 -2.18 25.51
C ILE A 328 -13.04 -0.81 25.58
N THR A 329 -12.12 -0.67 26.52
CA THR A 329 -11.22 0.48 26.59
C THR A 329 -9.78 -0.04 26.49
N GLU A 330 -9.06 0.39 25.46
CA GLU A 330 -7.64 0.09 25.27
C GLU A 330 -6.82 1.35 25.59
N ILE A 331 -5.83 1.21 26.44
CA ILE A 331 -4.88 2.27 26.78
C ILE A 331 -3.49 1.79 26.44
N SER A 332 -2.73 2.57 25.68
CA SER A 332 -1.42 2.21 25.19
C SER A 332 -0.47 3.41 25.22
N LYS A 333 0.65 3.26 25.90
CA LYS A 333 1.72 4.26 25.95
C LYS A 333 2.92 3.78 25.12
N PRO A 334 3.61 4.67 24.39
CA PRO A 334 3.33 6.12 24.27
C PRO A 334 2.12 6.44 23.39
N HIS A 335 1.72 5.55 22.47
CA HIS A 335 0.54 5.67 21.62
C HIS A 335 -0.02 4.30 21.24
N LEU A 336 -1.26 4.27 20.80
CA LEU A 336 -1.92 3.11 20.19
C LEU A 336 -1.32 2.81 18.80
N ASN A 337 -1.20 1.54 18.45
CA ASN A 337 -0.86 1.14 17.09
C ASN A 337 -2.12 1.21 16.19
N ILE A 338 -2.49 2.41 15.78
CA ILE A 338 -3.71 2.65 15.00
C ILE A 338 -3.70 2.01 13.61
N ASN A 339 -2.54 1.62 13.09
CA ASN A 339 -2.42 0.96 11.80
C ASN A 339 -2.85 -0.52 11.86
N GLU A 340 -2.69 -1.16 13.01
CA GLU A 340 -3.00 -2.57 13.22
C GLU A 340 -4.29 -2.78 14.03
N MET A 341 -4.72 -1.79 14.82
CA MET A 341 -5.93 -1.89 15.64
C MET A 341 -7.17 -2.12 14.78
N ASN A 342 -7.84 -3.23 15.06
CA ASN A 342 -9.09 -3.58 14.41
C ASN A 342 -9.93 -4.49 15.31
N TYR A 343 -11.21 -4.61 14.99
CA TYR A 343 -12.11 -5.53 15.67
C TYR A 343 -13.11 -6.15 14.71
N ARG A 344 -13.73 -7.26 15.14
CA ARG A 344 -14.82 -7.92 14.42
C ARG A 344 -15.92 -8.34 15.39
N LEU A 345 -17.16 -8.03 15.05
CA LEU A 345 -18.31 -8.60 15.71
C LEU A 345 -18.59 -9.98 15.10
N VAL A 346 -18.69 -11.00 15.93
CA VAL A 346 -18.93 -12.38 15.51
C VAL A 346 -20.09 -12.98 16.28
N ASN A 347 -20.60 -14.13 15.80
CA ASN A 347 -21.73 -14.83 16.42
C ASN A 347 -22.94 -13.90 16.62
N HIS A 348 -23.34 -13.18 15.55
CA HIS A 348 -24.45 -12.22 15.57
C HIS A 348 -24.28 -11.12 16.64
N GLY A 349 -23.05 -10.65 16.85
CA GLY A 349 -22.72 -9.60 17.82
C GLY A 349 -22.61 -10.10 19.27
N GLN A 350 -22.75 -11.40 19.55
CA GLN A 350 -22.60 -11.95 20.90
C GLN A 350 -21.15 -11.97 21.40
N GLN A 351 -20.18 -11.88 20.45
CA GLN A 351 -18.76 -11.88 20.77
C GLN A 351 -18.02 -10.83 19.93
N ILE A 352 -16.90 -10.35 20.46
CA ILE A 352 -16.04 -9.34 19.84
C ILE A 352 -14.62 -9.87 19.79
N ILE A 353 -14.05 -9.93 18.58
CA ILE A 353 -12.63 -10.15 18.38
C ILE A 353 -11.97 -8.78 18.39
N TRP A 354 -11.00 -8.57 19.27
CA TRP A 354 -10.30 -7.29 19.49
C TRP A 354 -8.80 -7.46 19.34
N TRP A 355 -8.16 -6.62 18.54
CA TRP A 355 -6.70 -6.56 18.44
C TRP A 355 -6.11 -5.69 19.54
N SER A 356 -4.99 -6.12 20.12
CA SER A 356 -4.25 -5.34 21.12
C SER A 356 -2.81 -5.78 21.22
N ASP A 357 -1.91 -4.83 21.45
CA ASP A 357 -0.49 -5.06 21.70
C ASP A 357 -0.10 -4.91 23.19
N ARG A 358 -1.05 -5.06 24.09
CA ARG A 358 -0.88 -4.92 25.56
C ARG A 358 0.22 -5.78 26.15
N THR A 359 0.64 -6.84 25.45
CA THR A 359 1.75 -7.72 25.84
C THR A 359 3.07 -7.36 25.14
N GLY A 360 3.17 -6.19 24.50
CA GLY A 360 4.31 -5.75 23.71
C GLY A 360 4.30 -6.23 22.26
N ARG A 361 3.34 -7.08 21.87
CA ARG A 361 3.15 -7.61 20.51
C ARG A 361 1.68 -7.70 20.18
N GLY A 362 1.33 -7.44 18.91
CA GLY A 362 -0.04 -7.50 18.43
C GLY A 362 -0.64 -8.90 18.56
N ASN A 363 -1.81 -8.98 19.16
CA ASN A 363 -2.56 -10.22 19.37
C ASN A 363 -4.06 -9.98 19.28
N TYR A 364 -4.82 -11.04 18.99
CA TYR A 364 -6.26 -11.03 19.04
C TYR A 364 -6.78 -11.62 20.33
N TYR A 365 -7.81 -10.97 20.89
CA TYR A 365 -8.49 -11.34 22.12
C TYR A 365 -9.99 -11.49 21.85
N LEU A 366 -10.63 -12.43 22.52
CA LEU A 366 -12.08 -12.63 22.46
C LEU A 366 -12.74 -12.00 23.68
N TYR A 367 -13.79 -11.22 23.44
CA TYR A 367 -14.64 -10.62 24.45
C TYR A 367 -16.09 -11.07 24.23
N ASP A 368 -16.91 -11.05 25.29
CA ASP A 368 -18.35 -11.17 25.15
C ASP A 368 -18.98 -9.83 24.68
N LYS A 369 -20.28 -9.86 24.38
CA LYS A 369 -21.02 -8.67 23.93
C LYS A 369 -21.07 -7.52 24.93
N ASN A 370 -20.78 -7.78 26.19
CA ASN A 370 -20.76 -6.79 27.27
C ASN A 370 -19.38 -6.20 27.50
N GLY A 371 -18.38 -6.67 26.75
CA GLY A 371 -16.98 -6.21 26.87
C GLY A 371 -16.17 -6.92 27.94
N LYS A 372 -16.63 -8.07 28.45
CA LYS A 372 -15.84 -8.92 29.34
C LYS A 372 -14.83 -9.72 28.53
N LEU A 373 -13.54 -9.61 28.86
CA LEU A 373 -12.49 -10.42 28.24
C LEU A 373 -12.71 -11.91 28.58
N LEU A 374 -12.77 -12.73 27.55
CA LEU A 374 -12.88 -14.19 27.69
C LEU A 374 -11.50 -14.85 27.67
N HIS A 375 -10.71 -14.61 26.63
CA HIS A 375 -9.34 -15.11 26.51
C HIS A 375 -8.58 -14.50 25.33
N ARG A 376 -7.28 -14.77 25.25
CA ARG A 376 -6.44 -14.51 24.09
C ARG A 376 -6.63 -15.59 23.03
N ILE A 377 -6.83 -15.20 21.76
CA ILE A 377 -7.05 -16.11 20.62
C ILE A 377 -5.68 -16.55 20.02
N THR A 378 -4.82 -15.59 19.67
CA THR A 378 -3.55 -15.86 18.98
C THR A 378 -2.43 -16.17 19.98
N ARG A 379 -1.49 -17.04 19.57
CA ARG A 379 -0.39 -17.52 20.43
C ARG A 379 0.93 -17.47 19.68
N GLY A 380 2.02 -17.27 20.41
CA GLY A 380 3.39 -17.25 19.92
C GLY A 380 4.21 -16.19 20.65
N ASP A 381 5.46 -16.53 21.02
CA ASP A 381 6.31 -15.63 21.81
C ASP A 381 6.84 -14.46 20.99
N GLN A 382 7.06 -14.69 19.69
CA GLN A 382 7.55 -13.66 18.77
C GLN A 382 6.47 -13.16 17.79
N LEU A 383 5.27 -13.78 17.82
CA LEU A 383 4.19 -13.46 16.91
C LEU A 383 3.68 -12.03 17.11
N VAL A 384 3.62 -11.29 16.00
CA VAL A 384 2.80 -10.09 15.84
C VAL A 384 1.65 -10.46 14.91
N ALA A 385 0.45 -10.63 15.47
CA ALA A 385 -0.77 -10.86 14.69
C ALA A 385 -1.21 -9.54 14.05
N SER A 386 -1.63 -9.60 12.79
CA SER A 386 -2.08 -8.48 11.98
C SER A 386 -3.43 -8.82 11.32
N THR A 387 -3.69 -8.36 10.14
CA THR A 387 -4.97 -8.43 9.41
C THR A 387 -5.68 -9.79 9.49
N ILE A 388 -6.94 -9.79 9.91
CA ILE A 388 -7.83 -10.95 9.76
C ILE A 388 -8.29 -11.01 8.29
N VAL A 389 -7.97 -12.12 7.62
CA VAL A 389 -8.35 -12.34 6.21
C VAL A 389 -9.64 -13.15 6.06
N HIS A 390 -9.97 -13.99 7.04
CA HIS A 390 -11.21 -14.77 7.05
C HIS A 390 -11.62 -15.18 8.44
N ILE A 391 -12.94 -15.17 8.69
CA ILE A 391 -13.57 -15.78 9.85
C ILE A 391 -14.64 -16.75 9.34
N ASP A 392 -14.52 -18.02 9.72
CA ASP A 392 -15.53 -19.05 9.49
C ASP A 392 -16.30 -19.27 10.79
N THR A 393 -17.52 -18.72 10.86
CA THR A 393 -18.38 -18.82 12.05
C THR A 393 -18.95 -20.23 12.26
N LEU A 394 -19.05 -21.04 11.20
CA LEU A 394 -19.54 -22.42 11.31
C LEU A 394 -18.51 -23.32 11.99
N SER A 395 -17.25 -23.19 11.64
CA SER A 395 -16.16 -23.94 12.27
C SER A 395 -15.52 -23.20 13.45
N ASN A 396 -16.00 -22.01 13.80
CA ASN A 396 -15.42 -21.14 14.82
C ASN A 396 -13.89 -20.93 14.64
N THR A 397 -13.46 -20.65 13.42
CA THR A 397 -12.05 -20.47 13.09
C THR A 397 -11.79 -19.10 12.47
N MET A 398 -10.55 -18.61 12.63
CA MET A 398 -10.06 -17.38 12.07
C MET A 398 -8.75 -17.64 11.32
N ILE A 399 -8.59 -17.00 10.16
CA ILE A 399 -7.33 -16.94 9.42
C ILE A 399 -6.82 -15.48 9.51
N PHE A 400 -5.56 -15.33 9.89
CA PHE A 400 -4.95 -14.03 10.08
C PHE A 400 -3.50 -14.00 9.57
N ALA A 401 -3.03 -12.81 9.20
CA ALA A 401 -1.63 -12.56 8.90
C ALA A 401 -0.82 -12.43 10.19
N GLY A 402 0.38 -12.97 10.21
CA GLY A 402 1.30 -12.88 11.33
C GLY A 402 2.74 -12.70 10.89
N TYR A 403 3.53 -12.08 11.75
CA TYR A 403 4.92 -11.71 11.51
C TYR A 403 5.81 -12.13 12.68
N GLY A 404 7.11 -12.32 12.43
CA GLY A 404 8.14 -12.50 13.46
C GLY A 404 8.18 -13.84 14.16
N GLN A 405 7.22 -14.76 13.94
CA GLN A 405 7.13 -16.04 14.65
C GLN A 405 8.12 -17.08 14.12
N GLU A 406 8.40 -17.08 12.82
CA GLU A 406 9.19 -18.13 12.17
C GLU A 406 10.68 -17.89 12.40
N LYS A 407 11.36 -18.82 13.09
CA LYS A 407 12.76 -18.69 13.49
C LYS A 407 13.71 -18.71 12.29
N GLY A 408 14.71 -17.83 12.30
CA GLY A 408 15.74 -17.75 11.26
C GLY A 408 15.26 -17.15 9.93
N ILE A 409 14.07 -16.57 9.94
CA ILE A 409 13.45 -15.90 8.77
C ILE A 409 13.30 -14.40 9.10
N ASP A 410 13.36 -13.55 8.07
CA ASP A 410 13.14 -12.11 8.24
C ASP A 410 11.83 -11.85 8.99
N PRO A 411 11.86 -11.17 10.15
CA PRO A 411 10.67 -10.94 10.96
C PRO A 411 9.61 -10.08 10.29
N ASN A 412 9.92 -9.47 9.14
CA ASN A 412 8.98 -8.68 8.37
C ASN A 412 8.27 -9.49 7.26
N TYR A 413 8.60 -10.78 7.08
CA TYR A 413 7.85 -11.61 6.15
C TYR A 413 6.51 -11.99 6.72
N ARG A 414 5.47 -11.83 5.91
CA ARG A 414 4.10 -12.15 6.24
C ARG A 414 3.84 -13.63 6.05
N PHE A 415 3.29 -14.24 7.10
CA PHE A 415 2.77 -15.60 7.12
C PHE A 415 1.28 -15.60 7.41
N PHE A 416 0.59 -16.68 7.11
CA PHE A 416 -0.81 -16.84 7.47
C PHE A 416 -0.99 -18.03 8.39
N TYR A 417 -1.82 -17.81 9.42
CA TYR A 417 -2.15 -18.79 10.44
C TYR A 417 -3.64 -18.98 10.51
N ARG A 418 -4.05 -20.21 10.83
CA ARG A 418 -5.43 -20.56 11.19
C ARG A 418 -5.48 -20.89 12.67
N VAL A 419 -6.51 -20.41 13.39
CA VAL A 419 -6.71 -20.66 14.80
C VAL A 419 -8.20 -20.80 15.09
N THR A 420 -8.59 -21.65 16.04
CA THR A 420 -9.98 -21.65 16.54
C THR A 420 -10.21 -20.45 17.45
N LEU A 421 -11.43 -19.88 17.45
CA LEU A 421 -11.74 -18.69 18.25
C LEU A 421 -11.58 -18.92 19.76
N ASN A 422 -11.55 -20.18 20.24
CA ASN A 422 -11.22 -20.52 21.61
C ASN A 422 -9.71 -20.49 21.92
N GLY A 423 -8.88 -20.06 20.96
CA GLY A 423 -7.42 -19.95 21.10
C GLY A 423 -6.66 -21.27 21.04
N LYS A 424 -7.29 -22.36 20.58
CA LYS A 424 -6.65 -23.67 20.38
C LYS A 424 -6.33 -23.91 18.90
N HIS A 425 -5.54 -24.96 18.62
CA HIS A 425 -5.24 -25.45 17.26
C HIS A 425 -4.73 -24.35 16.30
N GLN A 426 -3.86 -23.47 16.81
CA GLN A 426 -3.17 -22.54 15.93
C GLN A 426 -2.19 -23.29 15.03
N GLN A 427 -2.28 -23.06 13.72
CA GLN A 427 -1.53 -23.78 12.71
C GLN A 427 -1.04 -22.81 11.63
N LEU A 428 0.23 -22.95 11.22
CA LEU A 428 0.79 -22.25 10.08
C LEU A 428 0.19 -22.79 8.78
N LEU A 429 -0.42 -21.92 7.95
CA LEU A 429 -0.98 -22.27 6.65
C LEU A 429 0.07 -22.21 5.54
N THR A 430 0.97 -21.25 5.59
CA THR A 430 1.86 -20.85 4.50
C THR A 430 3.33 -21.01 4.90
N PRO A 431 3.85 -22.25 5.00
CA PRO A 431 5.27 -22.45 5.27
C PRO A 431 6.11 -22.15 4.03
N GLY A 432 7.30 -21.60 4.24
CA GLY A 432 8.26 -21.24 3.20
C GLY A 432 9.01 -19.98 3.58
N ASN A 433 10.27 -19.88 3.18
CA ASN A 433 11.07 -18.70 3.48
C ASN A 433 10.79 -17.59 2.46
N GLY A 434 9.84 -16.74 2.76
CA GLY A 434 9.43 -15.59 1.95
C GLY A 434 8.19 -14.92 2.52
N THR A 435 7.80 -13.80 1.95
CA THR A 435 6.54 -13.14 2.27
C THR A 435 5.41 -13.73 1.44
N HIS A 436 4.29 -14.04 2.08
CA HIS A 436 3.16 -14.77 1.52
C HIS A 436 1.96 -13.86 1.21
N SER A 437 1.18 -14.26 0.21
CA SER A 437 -0.15 -13.70 -0.08
C SER A 437 -1.13 -14.82 -0.40
N LEU A 438 -2.39 -14.68 0.07
CA LEU A 438 -3.44 -15.68 -0.15
C LEU A 438 -4.54 -15.13 -1.05
N GLU A 439 -4.95 -15.92 -2.04
CA GLU A 439 -6.15 -15.73 -2.84
C GLU A 439 -7.06 -16.94 -2.67
N PHE A 440 -8.23 -16.76 -2.05
CA PHE A 440 -9.13 -17.86 -1.73
C PHE A 440 -10.01 -18.28 -2.92
N SER A 441 -10.30 -19.57 -3.01
CA SER A 441 -11.42 -20.08 -3.81
C SER A 441 -12.76 -19.53 -3.30
N ASP A 442 -13.81 -19.53 -4.15
CA ASP A 442 -15.14 -19.00 -3.79
C ASP A 442 -15.71 -19.61 -2.51
N ASN A 443 -15.53 -20.94 -2.33
CA ASN A 443 -15.98 -21.65 -1.13
C ASN A 443 -14.99 -21.56 0.05
N ARG A 444 -13.85 -20.86 -0.12
CA ARG A 444 -12.80 -20.66 0.87
C ARG A 444 -12.18 -21.93 1.47
N GLN A 445 -12.39 -23.07 0.82
CA GLN A 445 -11.77 -24.34 1.21
C GLN A 445 -10.29 -24.39 0.79
N TYR A 446 -9.97 -23.80 -0.35
CA TYR A 446 -8.61 -23.73 -0.88
C TYR A 446 -8.15 -22.30 -1.00
N ALA A 447 -6.82 -22.10 -1.02
CA ALA A 447 -6.22 -20.84 -1.35
C ALA A 447 -4.99 -21.02 -2.25
N ILE A 448 -4.80 -20.10 -3.20
CA ILE A 448 -3.52 -19.93 -3.87
C ILE A 448 -2.62 -19.15 -2.91
N ASP A 449 -1.54 -19.75 -2.49
CA ASP A 449 -0.46 -19.11 -1.75
C ASP A 449 0.64 -18.73 -2.72
N THR A 450 0.94 -17.44 -2.79
CA THR A 450 2.06 -16.90 -3.54
C THR A 450 3.08 -16.38 -2.57
N TYR A 451 4.33 -16.86 -2.64
CA TYR A 451 5.39 -16.35 -1.81
C TYR A 451 6.67 -16.06 -2.58
N SER A 452 7.39 -15.07 -2.14
CA SER A 452 8.63 -14.60 -2.76
C SER A 452 9.50 -13.84 -1.78
N ARG A 453 10.72 -13.52 -2.19
CA ARG A 453 11.63 -12.57 -1.55
C ARG A 453 12.23 -11.68 -2.64
N MET A 454 12.92 -10.65 -2.24
CA MET A 454 13.63 -9.81 -3.20
C MET A 454 14.64 -10.59 -4.06
N ASP A 455 15.32 -11.58 -3.48
CA ASP A 455 16.29 -12.45 -4.12
C ASP A 455 15.71 -13.78 -4.63
N MET A 456 14.40 -13.98 -4.52
CA MET A 456 13.72 -15.22 -4.92
C MET A 456 12.41 -14.90 -5.65
N PRO A 457 12.33 -15.23 -6.95
CA PRO A 457 11.12 -15.08 -7.75
C PRO A 457 9.91 -15.82 -7.17
N PRO A 458 8.67 -15.43 -7.57
CA PRO A 458 7.45 -16.00 -7.01
C PRO A 458 7.32 -17.50 -7.18
N VAL A 459 6.91 -18.16 -6.11
CA VAL A 459 6.44 -19.55 -6.07
C VAL A 459 4.94 -19.53 -5.82
N PHE A 460 4.20 -20.28 -6.60
CA PHE A 460 2.75 -20.38 -6.52
C PHE A 460 2.36 -21.82 -6.14
N GLN A 461 1.59 -21.94 -5.08
CA GLN A 461 1.06 -23.24 -4.63
C GLN A 461 -0.41 -23.11 -4.25
N VAL A 462 -1.16 -24.19 -4.37
CA VAL A 462 -2.50 -24.28 -3.80
C VAL A 462 -2.42 -25.04 -2.48
N ILE A 463 -3.16 -24.58 -1.48
CA ILE A 463 -3.24 -25.19 -0.15
C ILE A 463 -4.70 -25.51 0.18
N ASP A 464 -4.94 -26.65 0.87
CA ASP A 464 -6.19 -26.89 1.58
C ASP A 464 -6.16 -26.13 2.91
N VAL A 465 -7.10 -25.20 3.11
CA VAL A 465 -7.13 -24.33 4.29
C VAL A 465 -7.41 -25.10 5.58
N ARG A 466 -8.10 -26.24 5.50
CA ARG A 466 -8.39 -27.11 6.66
C ARG A 466 -7.27 -28.10 6.94
N HIS A 467 -6.57 -28.53 5.89
CA HIS A 467 -5.50 -29.53 5.95
C HIS A 467 -4.25 -28.99 5.24
N PRO A 468 -3.49 -28.05 5.81
CA PRO A 468 -2.39 -27.34 5.11
C PRO A 468 -1.21 -28.22 4.69
N SER A 469 -1.15 -29.46 5.17
CA SER A 469 -0.23 -30.48 4.64
C SER A 469 -0.58 -30.91 3.20
N HIS A 470 -1.85 -30.79 2.81
CA HIS A 470 -2.32 -31.01 1.45
C HIS A 470 -2.11 -29.74 0.63
N ARG A 471 -0.97 -29.70 -0.04
CA ARG A 471 -0.56 -28.58 -0.88
C ARG A 471 0.08 -29.08 -2.18
N TYR A 472 -0.11 -28.33 -3.24
CA TYR A 472 0.47 -28.64 -4.55
C TYR A 472 1.11 -27.39 -5.13
N GLU A 473 2.41 -27.45 -5.46
CA GLU A 473 3.04 -26.36 -6.22
C GLU A 473 2.36 -26.27 -7.60
N ILE A 474 1.87 -25.11 -7.96
CA ILE A 474 1.24 -24.86 -9.26
C ILE A 474 2.34 -24.63 -10.28
N LYS A 475 3.16 -23.62 -10.02
CA LYS A 475 4.35 -23.27 -10.80
C LYS A 475 5.31 -22.42 -9.97
N ARG A 476 6.47 -22.24 -10.50
CA ARG A 476 7.53 -21.35 -9.99
C ARG A 476 7.99 -20.44 -11.12
N ALA A 477 8.19 -19.16 -10.87
CA ALA A 477 8.80 -18.27 -11.85
C ALA A 477 10.23 -18.72 -12.14
N ASN A 478 10.58 -18.78 -13.42
CA ASN A 478 11.87 -19.32 -13.86
C ASN A 478 12.99 -18.29 -13.65
N GLU A 479 13.84 -18.51 -12.65
CA GLU A 479 14.96 -17.62 -12.31
C GLU A 479 15.95 -17.48 -13.49
N GLN A 480 16.20 -18.56 -14.26
CA GLN A 480 17.12 -18.52 -15.40
C GLN A 480 16.59 -17.59 -16.51
N GLN A 481 15.30 -17.61 -16.77
CA GLN A 481 14.69 -16.70 -17.74
C GLN A 481 14.71 -15.24 -17.25
N LEU A 482 14.54 -14.99 -15.96
CA LEU A 482 14.66 -13.66 -15.35
C LEU A 482 16.09 -13.12 -15.48
N LEU A 483 17.08 -13.92 -15.15
CA LEU A 483 18.50 -13.57 -15.30
C LEU A 483 18.85 -13.31 -16.77
N ALA A 484 18.43 -14.18 -17.69
CA ALA A 484 18.63 -14.00 -19.13
C ALA A 484 17.91 -12.75 -19.68
N ALA A 485 16.79 -12.37 -19.09
CA ALA A 485 16.09 -11.13 -19.42
C ALA A 485 16.74 -9.87 -18.83
N GLY A 486 17.75 -10.03 -17.96
CA GLY A 486 18.50 -8.92 -17.37
C GLY A 486 18.10 -8.53 -15.95
N TRP A 487 17.30 -9.35 -15.24
CA TRP A 487 17.11 -9.15 -13.82
C TRP A 487 18.43 -9.39 -13.08
N ILE A 488 18.77 -8.49 -12.17
CA ILE A 488 19.92 -8.61 -11.28
C ILE A 488 19.43 -9.04 -9.92
N LYS A 489 19.98 -10.12 -9.41
CA LYS A 489 19.62 -10.67 -8.10
C LYS A 489 20.21 -9.82 -6.98
N PRO A 490 19.39 -9.13 -6.16
CA PRO A 490 19.90 -8.32 -5.06
C PRO A 490 20.38 -9.19 -3.90
N LYS A 491 21.14 -8.58 -2.97
CA LYS A 491 21.59 -9.25 -1.73
C LYS A 491 20.67 -8.85 -0.58
N LEU A 492 20.12 -9.82 0.14
CA LEU A 492 19.49 -9.57 1.41
C LEU A 492 20.57 -9.23 2.44
N ILE A 493 20.30 -8.23 3.27
CA ILE A 493 21.19 -7.80 4.36
C ILE A 493 20.48 -7.86 5.69
N SER A 494 21.25 -8.19 6.73
CA SER A 494 20.85 -8.14 8.12
C SER A 494 22.01 -7.61 8.93
N VAL A 495 21.74 -6.61 9.77
CA VAL A 495 22.69 -5.95 10.65
C VAL A 495 22.06 -5.80 12.03
N LYS A 496 22.81 -6.06 13.09
CA LYS A 496 22.35 -5.70 14.44
C LYS A 496 22.41 -4.19 14.61
N ALA A 497 21.33 -3.60 15.12
CA ALA A 497 21.28 -2.18 15.48
C ALA A 497 22.35 -1.82 16.54
N PRO A 498 22.62 -0.55 16.82
CA PRO A 498 23.57 -0.12 17.86
C PRO A 498 23.33 -0.72 19.26
N ASP A 499 22.09 -1.15 19.55
CA ASP A 499 21.74 -1.85 20.80
C ASP A 499 22.24 -3.32 20.85
N LYS A 500 22.84 -3.83 19.76
CA LYS A 500 23.36 -5.20 19.57
C LYS A 500 22.30 -6.31 19.69
N LYS A 501 21.03 -5.96 19.77
CA LYS A 501 19.90 -6.89 19.94
C LYS A 501 18.94 -6.86 18.75
N THR A 502 18.49 -5.68 18.40
CA THR A 502 17.49 -5.49 17.33
C THR A 502 18.10 -5.79 15.97
N GLU A 503 17.39 -6.56 15.17
CA GLU A 503 17.79 -6.87 13.82
C GLU A 503 17.19 -5.87 12.84
N LEU A 504 18.05 -5.21 12.05
CA LEU A 504 17.72 -4.35 10.93
C LEU A 504 17.91 -5.16 9.67
N THR A 505 16.85 -5.30 8.89
CA THR A 505 16.86 -6.09 7.64
C THR A 505 16.60 -5.20 6.44
N GLY A 506 17.19 -5.57 5.31
CA GLY A 506 17.08 -4.77 4.11
C GLY A 506 17.62 -5.47 2.87
N VAL A 507 17.85 -4.68 1.84
CA VAL A 507 18.30 -5.13 0.52
C VAL A 507 19.47 -4.28 0.05
N MET A 508 20.45 -4.91 -0.61
CA MET A 508 21.58 -4.25 -1.24
C MET A 508 21.62 -4.59 -2.73
N TYR A 509 21.71 -3.57 -3.56
CA TYR A 509 21.78 -3.61 -5.00
C TYR A 509 23.21 -3.33 -5.45
N LEU A 510 23.70 -4.14 -6.37
CA LEU A 510 25.01 -4.01 -6.98
C LEU A 510 24.86 -3.84 -8.49
N PRO A 511 25.77 -3.13 -9.19
CA PRO A 511 25.71 -3.01 -10.64
C PRO A 511 25.92 -4.37 -11.33
N SER A 512 25.38 -4.55 -12.52
CA SER A 512 25.48 -5.80 -13.29
C SER A 512 26.94 -6.17 -13.62
N ASN A 513 27.80 -5.16 -13.77
CA ASN A 513 29.24 -5.30 -14.01
C ASN A 513 30.07 -5.20 -12.71
N PHE A 514 29.50 -5.60 -11.57
CA PHE A 514 30.14 -5.53 -10.27
C PHE A 514 31.49 -6.26 -10.24
N ASP A 515 32.50 -5.58 -9.70
CA ASP A 515 33.85 -6.10 -9.50
C ASP A 515 34.27 -5.89 -8.04
N ALA A 516 34.39 -6.95 -7.27
CA ALA A 516 34.70 -6.91 -5.84
C ALA A 516 36.08 -6.30 -5.51
N THR A 517 36.95 -6.12 -6.48
CA THR A 517 38.28 -5.50 -6.30
C THR A 517 38.22 -3.97 -6.33
N LYS A 518 37.13 -3.39 -6.85
CA LYS A 518 36.91 -1.94 -6.94
C LYS A 518 36.22 -1.37 -5.72
N LYS A 519 36.30 -0.06 -5.59
CA LYS A 519 35.61 0.72 -4.55
C LYS A 519 34.41 1.45 -5.15
N TYR A 520 33.24 1.26 -4.54
CA TYR A 520 31.98 1.86 -4.97
C TYR A 520 31.47 2.83 -3.92
N PRO A 521 31.01 4.04 -4.31
CA PRO A 521 30.20 4.86 -3.42
C PRO A 521 28.95 4.10 -2.99
N ILE A 522 28.48 4.36 -1.77
CA ILE A 522 27.24 3.79 -1.24
C ILE A 522 26.15 4.85 -1.14
N ILE A 523 24.93 4.49 -1.55
CA ILE A 523 23.74 5.35 -1.45
C ILE A 523 22.69 4.61 -0.64
N SER A 524 22.14 5.26 0.39
CA SER A 524 21.00 4.75 1.15
C SER A 524 19.71 5.38 0.62
N ASN A 525 18.74 4.54 0.24
CA ASN A 525 17.35 4.94 -0.03
C ASN A 525 16.55 4.76 1.25
N VAL A 526 16.01 5.83 1.80
CA VAL A 526 15.41 5.82 3.14
C VAL A 526 13.95 6.28 3.16
N TYR A 527 13.17 5.66 4.03
CA TYR A 527 11.85 6.12 4.45
C TYR A 527 11.52 5.58 5.85
N PRO A 528 11.71 6.37 6.89
CA PRO A 528 11.58 5.90 8.27
C PRO A 528 10.17 5.94 8.83
N GLY A 529 9.14 6.18 8.02
CA GLY A 529 7.77 6.40 8.50
C GLY A 529 7.27 5.33 9.46
N PRO A 530 6.79 5.70 10.66
CA PRO A 530 6.34 4.74 11.68
C PRO A 530 5.11 3.93 11.26
N GLN A 531 4.40 4.38 10.23
CA GLN A 531 3.21 3.73 9.68
C GLN A 531 3.51 2.70 8.57
N ALA A 532 4.75 2.54 8.13
CA ALA A 532 5.07 1.71 6.97
C ALA A 532 6.41 0.98 7.09
N ASP A 533 6.52 -0.19 6.44
CA ASP A 533 7.79 -0.81 6.07
C ASP A 533 8.07 -0.47 4.59
N GLN A 534 9.09 0.33 4.35
CA GLN A 534 9.47 0.76 2.99
C GLN A 534 10.34 -0.26 2.26
N VAL A 535 10.99 -1.16 2.99
CA VAL A 535 11.80 -2.21 2.36
C VAL A 535 10.88 -3.21 1.64
N PRO A 536 11.06 -3.45 0.34
CA PRO A 536 10.26 -4.45 -0.35
C PRO A 536 10.56 -5.84 0.21
N ARG A 537 9.51 -6.57 0.56
CA ARG A 537 9.64 -7.93 1.12
C ARG A 537 9.31 -9.01 0.10
N ALA A 538 8.53 -8.67 -0.92
CA ALA A 538 8.22 -9.54 -2.05
C ALA A 538 9.15 -9.26 -3.23
N PHE A 539 9.23 -10.18 -4.18
CA PHE A 539 9.99 -10.02 -5.41
C PHE A 539 9.52 -8.80 -6.21
N VAL A 540 10.47 -7.94 -6.54
CA VAL A 540 10.35 -6.87 -7.54
C VAL A 540 11.63 -6.81 -8.38
N ILE A 541 11.57 -6.25 -9.58
CA ILE A 541 12.70 -6.25 -10.52
C ILE A 541 13.68 -5.12 -10.21
N ASP A 542 13.20 -3.91 -10.01
CA ASP A 542 14.04 -2.69 -9.91
C ASP A 542 13.85 -1.88 -8.61
N ASP A 543 12.87 -2.22 -7.76
CA ASP A 543 12.58 -1.53 -6.48
C ASP A 543 12.63 -0.01 -6.61
N ASN A 544 11.69 0.56 -7.34
CA ASN A 544 11.55 2.01 -7.54
C ASN A 544 12.82 2.70 -8.09
N GLY A 545 13.63 1.99 -8.88
CA GLY A 545 14.82 2.51 -9.51
C GLY A 545 16.10 2.30 -8.70
N ASN A 546 16.10 1.54 -7.61
CA ASN A 546 17.30 1.24 -6.82
C ASN A 546 18.32 0.42 -7.62
N GLN A 547 17.89 -0.61 -8.36
CA GLN A 547 18.79 -1.35 -9.27
C GLN A 547 19.30 -0.44 -10.39
N SER A 548 18.41 0.34 -11.01
CA SER A 548 18.77 1.29 -12.06
C SER A 548 19.80 2.32 -11.57
N LEU A 549 19.70 2.78 -10.32
CA LEU A 549 20.69 3.69 -9.72
C LEU A 549 22.03 2.96 -9.49
N ALA A 550 22.00 1.68 -9.06
CA ALA A 550 23.20 0.88 -8.87
C ALA A 550 23.97 0.68 -10.18
N GLU A 551 23.29 0.55 -11.33
CA GLU A 551 23.91 0.39 -12.66
C GLU A 551 24.83 1.54 -13.07
N LEU A 552 24.68 2.72 -12.46
CA LEU A 552 25.60 3.85 -12.66
C LEU A 552 26.95 3.67 -11.94
N GLY A 553 27.13 2.60 -11.17
CA GLY A 553 28.37 2.30 -10.44
C GLY A 553 28.31 2.61 -8.94
N PHE A 554 27.14 2.42 -8.35
CA PHE A 554 26.90 2.57 -6.91
C PHE A 554 26.59 1.23 -6.24
N VAL A 555 26.86 1.14 -4.94
CA VAL A 555 26.15 0.23 -4.04
C VAL A 555 24.92 0.99 -3.53
N VAL A 556 23.74 0.44 -3.73
CA VAL A 556 22.50 1.05 -3.22
C VAL A 556 21.91 0.15 -2.15
N ILE A 557 21.49 0.72 -1.02
CA ILE A 557 20.83 -0.02 0.06
C ILE A 557 19.46 0.57 0.39
N ASN A 558 18.56 -0.29 0.84
CA ASN A 558 17.29 0.08 1.46
C ASN A 558 17.13 -0.78 2.72
N VAL A 559 17.13 -0.16 3.89
CA VAL A 559 17.14 -0.85 5.19
C VAL A 559 16.07 -0.28 6.11
N GLN A 560 15.39 -1.16 6.83
CA GLN A 560 14.37 -0.78 7.80
C GLN A 560 15.02 -0.32 9.13
N PRO A 561 14.92 0.96 9.52
CA PRO A 561 15.39 1.43 10.82
C PRO A 561 14.38 1.12 11.93
N ARG A 562 14.83 1.15 13.19
CA ARG A 562 13.92 1.16 14.34
C ARG A 562 13.02 2.39 14.31
N GLY A 563 11.79 2.25 14.79
CA GLY A 563 10.79 3.31 14.77
C GLY A 563 9.91 3.32 13.52
N SER A 564 10.23 2.50 12.51
CA SER A 564 9.36 2.23 11.36
C SER A 564 8.54 0.96 11.58
N SER A 565 7.59 0.67 10.65
CA SER A 565 6.87 -0.60 10.56
C SER A 565 5.97 -0.99 11.75
N PRO A 566 4.65 -0.79 11.61
CA PRO A 566 3.67 -1.11 12.65
C PRO A 566 3.51 -2.61 12.93
N ILE A 567 4.03 -3.48 12.05
CA ILE A 567 3.96 -4.96 12.17
C ILE A 567 5.08 -5.57 13.01
N ARG A 568 5.92 -4.74 13.63
CA ARG A 568 6.95 -5.17 14.59
C ARG A 568 6.41 -5.10 16.01
N ASP A 569 7.24 -5.50 16.98
CA ASP A 569 6.90 -5.32 18.39
C ASP A 569 6.85 -3.84 18.80
N LYS A 570 6.18 -3.58 19.92
CA LYS A 570 5.94 -2.22 20.40
C LYS A 570 7.21 -1.40 20.63
N ALA A 571 8.25 -2.01 21.17
CA ALA A 571 9.52 -1.32 21.42
C ALA A 571 10.16 -0.87 20.09
N PHE A 572 10.00 -1.66 19.02
CA PHE A 572 10.51 -1.32 17.71
C PHE A 572 9.75 -0.14 17.08
N TYR A 573 8.42 -0.23 16.93
CA TYR A 573 7.66 0.79 16.20
C TYR A 573 7.50 2.11 16.97
N THR A 574 7.64 2.10 18.29
CA THR A 574 7.58 3.33 19.11
C THR A 574 8.94 3.99 19.35
N TYR A 575 10.03 3.43 18.80
CA TYR A 575 11.40 3.88 19.07
C TYR A 575 11.62 5.38 18.77
N GLY A 576 10.97 5.91 17.72
CA GLY A 576 11.06 7.30 17.31
C GLY A 576 10.07 8.25 18.00
N TYR A 577 9.22 7.79 18.92
CA TYR A 577 8.16 8.62 19.49
C TYR A 577 8.69 9.91 20.11
N GLY A 578 8.10 11.01 19.68
CA GLY A 578 8.43 12.34 20.19
C GLY A 578 9.65 13.01 19.55
N ASN A 579 10.39 12.32 18.70
CA ASN A 579 11.51 12.88 17.95
C ASN A 579 11.73 12.14 16.62
N LEU A 580 10.80 12.28 15.68
CA LEU A 580 10.92 11.69 14.34
C LEU A 580 11.94 12.39 13.44
N ARG A 581 12.65 13.41 13.92
CA ARG A 581 13.79 13.98 13.19
C ARG A 581 15.02 13.08 13.30
N ASP A 582 15.38 12.64 14.52
CA ASP A 582 16.72 12.12 14.77
C ASP A 582 16.81 10.58 14.90
N TYR A 583 15.66 9.88 15.03
CA TYR A 583 15.65 8.49 15.48
C TYR A 583 16.26 7.48 14.50
N ALA A 584 16.07 7.65 13.19
CA ALA A 584 16.44 6.67 12.17
C ALA A 584 17.89 6.82 11.67
N VAL A 585 18.41 8.05 11.68
CA VAL A 585 19.70 8.38 11.06
C VAL A 585 20.89 7.64 11.70
N GLY A 586 20.80 7.31 13.00
CA GLY A 586 21.81 6.52 13.69
C GLY A 586 21.84 5.07 13.22
N ASP A 587 20.70 4.46 12.96
CA ASP A 587 20.59 3.11 12.44
C ASP A 587 21.09 3.00 11.00
N ASP A 588 20.78 3.99 10.13
CA ASP A 588 21.26 4.03 8.76
C ASP A 588 22.79 4.15 8.71
N LYS A 589 23.36 5.13 9.42
CA LYS A 589 24.82 5.30 9.51
C LYS A 589 25.52 4.03 10.01
N HIS A 590 25.03 3.45 11.10
CA HIS A 590 25.59 2.22 11.68
C HIS A 590 25.51 1.04 10.72
N THR A 591 24.43 0.94 9.96
CA THR A 591 24.27 -0.09 8.95
C THR A 591 25.33 0.05 7.85
N ILE A 592 25.52 1.26 7.31
CA ILE A 592 26.53 1.52 6.28
C ILE A 592 27.94 1.19 6.80
N GLU A 593 28.29 1.61 8.01
CA GLU A 593 29.58 1.31 8.63
C GLU A 593 29.81 -0.20 8.83
N THR A 594 28.76 -0.91 9.29
CA THR A 594 28.81 -2.36 9.48
C THR A 594 28.97 -3.10 8.14
N LEU A 595 28.26 -2.66 7.10
CA LEU A 595 28.41 -3.23 5.76
C LEU A 595 29.80 -2.98 5.17
N ALA A 596 30.39 -1.80 5.39
CA ALA A 596 31.74 -1.49 4.94
C ALA A 596 32.82 -2.31 5.66
N GLN A 597 32.60 -2.71 6.91
CA GLN A 597 33.45 -3.68 7.61
C GLN A 597 33.36 -5.09 7.01
N ARG A 598 32.18 -5.49 6.51
CA ARG A 598 31.96 -6.81 5.89
C ARG A 598 32.42 -6.86 4.41
N TYR A 599 32.30 -5.73 3.71
CA TYR A 599 32.48 -5.64 2.27
C TYR A 599 33.49 -4.56 1.92
N SER A 600 34.72 -4.97 1.62
CA SER A 600 35.82 -4.06 1.29
C SER A 600 35.58 -3.16 0.08
N PHE A 601 34.64 -3.50 -0.78
CA PHE A 601 34.28 -2.70 -1.96
C PHE A 601 33.45 -1.45 -1.64
N ILE A 602 32.93 -1.27 -0.43
CA ILE A 602 32.19 -0.07 -0.03
C ILE A 602 33.17 1.07 0.31
N ASP A 603 32.94 2.25 -0.25
CA ASP A 603 33.74 3.45 -0.05
C ASP A 603 33.06 4.44 0.91
N LEU A 604 33.45 4.43 2.18
CA LEU A 604 32.91 5.36 3.19
C LEU A 604 33.30 6.85 2.97
N ALA A 605 34.22 7.15 2.07
CA ALA A 605 34.52 8.53 1.70
C ALA A 605 33.49 9.13 0.75
N ARG A 606 32.62 8.29 0.16
CA ARG A 606 31.62 8.66 -0.83
C ARG A 606 30.25 8.08 -0.49
N VAL A 607 29.58 8.62 0.55
CA VAL A 607 28.29 8.20 1.04
C VAL A 607 27.20 9.17 0.58
N GLY A 608 26.17 8.65 -0.07
CA GLY A 608 24.95 9.37 -0.46
C GLY A 608 23.74 8.87 0.28
N ILE A 609 22.68 9.69 0.29
CA ILE A 609 21.38 9.35 0.88
C ILE A 609 20.27 10.04 0.09
N TYR A 610 19.14 9.37 -0.11
CA TYR A 610 17.97 10.00 -0.70
C TYR A 610 16.67 9.40 -0.20
N GLY A 611 15.61 10.18 -0.34
CA GLY A 611 14.27 9.73 -0.02
C GLY A 611 13.20 10.72 -0.43
N HIS A 612 11.97 10.28 -0.32
CA HIS A 612 10.78 11.06 -0.58
C HIS A 612 9.97 11.23 0.71
N SER A 613 9.27 12.38 0.90
CA SER A 613 8.40 12.61 2.06
C SER A 613 9.18 12.48 3.39
N GLY A 614 8.79 11.57 4.28
CA GLY A 614 9.56 11.27 5.51
C GLY A 614 11.01 10.88 5.24
N GLY A 615 11.29 10.20 4.14
CA GLY A 615 12.65 9.86 3.71
C GLY A 615 13.46 11.08 3.27
N ALA A 616 12.83 12.09 2.69
CA ALA A 616 13.49 13.37 2.39
C ALA A 616 13.85 14.13 3.66
N ALA A 617 12.96 14.13 4.65
CA ALA A 617 13.24 14.71 5.95
C ALA A 617 14.43 14.01 6.61
N GLU A 618 14.49 12.68 6.60
CA GLU A 618 15.61 11.89 7.10
C GLU A 618 16.91 12.17 6.32
N SER A 619 16.86 12.23 4.99
CA SER A 619 18.03 12.50 4.16
C SER A 619 18.69 13.84 4.51
N VAL A 620 17.88 14.88 4.73
CA VAL A 620 18.38 16.18 5.18
C VAL A 620 18.92 16.09 6.61
N THR A 621 18.19 15.42 7.52
CA THR A 621 18.67 15.22 8.90
C THR A 621 20.00 14.49 8.93
N ALA A 622 20.16 13.41 8.17
CA ALA A 622 21.39 12.62 8.10
C ALA A 622 22.57 13.46 7.63
N LEU A 623 22.40 14.21 6.53
CA LEU A 623 23.43 15.10 5.98
C LEU A 623 23.84 16.21 6.97
N LEU A 624 22.90 16.74 7.74
CA LEU A 624 23.17 17.81 8.71
C LEU A 624 23.66 17.29 10.06
N THR A 625 23.24 16.09 10.47
CA THR A 625 23.68 15.48 11.75
C THR A 625 25.08 14.89 11.64
N TYR A 626 25.39 14.25 10.51
CA TYR A 626 26.68 13.62 10.24
C TYR A 626 27.35 14.24 8.97
N PRO A 627 27.69 15.54 8.99
CA PRO A 627 28.12 16.27 7.79
C PRO A 627 29.48 15.80 7.24
N ASP A 628 30.28 15.11 8.06
CA ASP A 628 31.55 14.50 7.64
C ASP A 628 31.38 13.06 7.13
N PHE A 629 30.21 12.48 7.30
CA PHE A 629 29.89 11.12 6.83
C PHE A 629 29.11 11.14 5.50
N TYR A 630 27.92 11.73 5.48
CA TYR A 630 27.14 11.89 4.26
C TYR A 630 27.69 13.04 3.39
N LYS A 631 27.90 12.78 2.10
CA LYS A 631 28.49 13.75 1.16
C LYS A 631 27.45 14.37 0.24
N VAL A 632 26.42 13.61 -0.12
CA VAL A 632 25.36 14.03 -1.06
C VAL A 632 24.01 13.58 -0.54
N ALA A 633 23.03 14.47 -0.54
CA ALA A 633 21.64 14.13 -0.25
C ALA A 633 20.69 14.66 -1.33
N VAL A 634 19.68 13.86 -1.69
CA VAL A 634 18.55 14.28 -2.51
C VAL A 634 17.26 14.10 -1.70
N ALA A 635 16.50 15.17 -1.54
CA ALA A 635 15.35 15.22 -0.64
C ALA A 635 14.11 15.76 -1.36
N ALA A 636 13.14 14.88 -1.65
CA ALA A 636 11.94 15.23 -2.40
C ALA A 636 10.70 15.29 -1.51
N SER A 637 9.95 16.41 -1.54
CA SER A 637 8.67 16.62 -0.84
C SER A 637 8.75 16.37 0.67
N GLY A 638 9.84 16.81 1.33
CA GLY A 638 10.17 16.47 2.71
C GLY A 638 9.39 17.26 3.77
N ASN A 639 8.91 16.57 4.79
CA ASN A 639 8.31 17.16 5.99
C ASN A 639 9.40 17.62 6.98
N HIS A 640 10.22 18.61 6.55
CA HIS A 640 11.35 19.16 7.32
C HIS A 640 10.91 19.87 8.61
N ASP A 641 9.64 20.29 8.68
CA ASP A 641 8.97 20.85 9.85
C ASP A 641 7.69 20.08 10.16
N ASN A 642 7.78 19.11 11.05
CA ASN A 642 6.63 18.32 11.47
C ASN A 642 5.61 19.10 12.31
N ASN A 643 5.90 20.36 12.71
CA ASN A 643 4.93 21.21 13.40
C ASN A 643 3.91 21.83 12.42
N ILE A 644 4.17 21.79 11.11
CA ILE A 644 3.24 22.21 10.04
C ILE A 644 2.81 21.06 9.12
N TYR A 645 2.90 19.83 9.61
CA TYR A 645 2.43 18.65 8.89
C TYR A 645 1.03 18.25 9.40
N ILE A 646 0.43 17.21 8.84
CA ILE A 646 -0.93 16.77 9.15
C ILE A 646 -1.09 16.46 10.66
N GLN A 647 -2.09 17.07 11.30
CA GLN A 647 -2.35 17.00 12.74
C GLN A 647 -2.40 15.57 13.27
N TRP A 648 -3.23 14.68 12.68
CA TRP A 648 -3.42 13.35 13.21
C TRP A 648 -2.13 12.51 13.20
N TRP A 649 -1.30 12.68 12.16
CA TRP A 649 -0.02 11.98 12.07
C TRP A 649 1.02 12.56 13.05
N GLY A 650 1.15 13.89 13.05
CA GLY A 650 2.08 14.57 13.95
C GLY A 650 1.77 14.25 15.41
N GLU A 651 0.54 14.41 15.84
CA GLU A 651 0.15 14.18 17.24
C GLU A 651 0.20 12.69 17.64
N THR A 652 -0.04 11.76 16.69
CA THR A 652 0.11 10.32 16.95
C THR A 652 1.55 9.96 17.31
N TYR A 653 2.52 10.43 16.54
CA TYR A 653 3.91 9.97 16.65
C TYR A 653 4.83 10.93 17.40
N HIS A 654 4.42 12.16 17.61
CA HIS A 654 5.18 13.13 18.41
C HIS A 654 4.54 13.45 19.76
N GLY A 655 3.26 13.19 19.92
CA GLY A 655 2.45 13.69 21.03
C GLY A 655 2.05 15.15 20.84
N LEU A 656 1.31 15.68 21.84
CA LEU A 656 0.80 17.05 21.84
C LEU A 656 1.88 18.04 22.29
N LYS A 657 2.94 18.19 21.50
CA LYS A 657 4.07 19.07 21.79
C LYS A 657 4.75 19.56 20.50
N ARG A 658 5.45 20.66 20.59
CA ARG A 658 6.34 21.10 19.53
C ARG A 658 7.56 20.15 19.44
N VAL A 659 7.99 19.87 18.20
CA VAL A 659 9.11 18.97 17.93
C VAL A 659 10.25 19.67 17.20
N PRO A 660 11.50 19.15 17.31
CA PRO A 660 12.65 19.65 16.59
C PRO A 660 12.45 19.61 15.08
N THR A 661 13.03 20.57 14.37
CA THR A 661 12.95 20.73 12.92
C THR A 661 14.32 20.60 12.25
N ASN A 662 14.36 20.30 10.96
CA ASN A 662 15.62 20.26 10.21
C ASN A 662 16.27 21.66 10.07
N MET A 663 15.46 22.71 10.10
CA MET A 663 15.93 24.10 10.00
C MET A 663 16.95 24.46 11.11
N GLU A 664 16.76 23.90 12.31
CA GLU A 664 17.69 24.12 13.45
C GLU A 664 19.12 23.64 13.15
N LEU A 665 19.27 22.69 12.24
CA LEU A 665 20.54 22.08 11.85
C LEU A 665 21.16 22.72 10.60
N ALA A 666 20.51 23.67 9.94
CA ALA A 666 20.90 24.22 8.62
C ALA A 666 22.36 24.71 8.57
N HIS A 667 22.85 25.32 9.66
CA HIS A 667 24.23 25.81 9.80
C HIS A 667 25.30 24.72 9.66
N ARG A 668 24.94 23.45 9.85
CA ARG A 668 25.86 22.31 9.82
C ARG A 668 26.11 21.75 8.41
N LEU A 669 25.43 22.24 7.37
CA LEU A 669 25.60 21.73 6.01
C LEU A 669 27.06 21.86 5.54
N LYS A 670 27.66 20.75 5.13
CA LYS A 670 28.98 20.65 4.47
C LYS A 670 28.90 19.96 3.11
N GLY A 671 27.99 19.00 2.94
CA GLY A 671 27.81 18.21 1.72
C GLY A 671 26.98 18.91 0.64
N LYS A 672 26.68 18.19 -0.43
CA LYS A 672 25.80 18.61 -1.52
C LYS A 672 24.36 18.23 -1.18
N LEU A 673 23.45 19.17 -1.34
CA LEU A 673 22.03 18.97 -1.06
C LEU A 673 21.19 19.44 -2.24
N LEU A 674 20.33 18.57 -2.75
CA LEU A 674 19.26 18.91 -3.69
C LEU A 674 17.92 18.77 -2.97
N LEU A 675 17.21 19.89 -2.83
CA LEU A 675 15.81 19.93 -2.38
C LEU A 675 14.89 19.90 -3.60
N ILE A 676 13.89 19.03 -3.60
CA ILE A 676 12.88 18.93 -4.66
C ILE A 676 11.49 19.07 -4.03
N SER A 677 10.56 19.78 -4.67
CA SER A 677 9.17 19.85 -4.23
C SER A 677 8.21 20.09 -5.39
N GLY A 678 7.02 19.48 -5.36
CA GLY A 678 5.89 19.92 -6.17
C GLY A 678 5.30 21.22 -5.60
N ASP A 679 4.88 22.16 -6.45
CA ASP A 679 4.33 23.45 -6.01
C ASP A 679 2.84 23.36 -5.60
N VAL A 680 2.16 22.25 -5.94
CA VAL A 680 0.76 22.01 -5.55
C VAL A 680 0.60 20.85 -4.56
N ASP A 681 1.68 20.53 -3.81
CA ASP A 681 1.66 19.50 -2.77
C ASP A 681 0.67 19.88 -1.66
N ASP A 682 -0.38 19.07 -1.51
CA ASP A 682 -1.46 19.25 -0.53
C ASP A 682 -1.42 18.20 0.60
N ASN A 683 -0.36 17.40 0.66
CA ASN A 683 -0.07 16.42 1.71
C ASN A 683 1.04 16.94 2.65
N VAL A 684 2.25 17.08 2.14
CA VAL A 684 3.33 17.80 2.84
C VAL A 684 3.40 19.22 2.25
N PRO A 685 2.86 20.23 2.92
CA PRO A 685 2.84 21.56 2.35
C PRO A 685 4.23 21.98 1.86
N TRP A 686 4.34 22.43 0.61
CA TRP A 686 5.64 22.81 0.05
C TRP A 686 6.34 23.92 0.84
N ALA A 687 5.58 24.63 1.68
CA ALA A 687 6.09 25.51 2.72
C ALA A 687 7.16 24.84 3.62
N SER A 688 7.08 23.52 3.83
CA SER A 688 8.09 22.78 4.59
C SER A 688 9.46 22.82 3.91
N THR A 689 9.51 22.60 2.59
CA THR A 689 10.74 22.72 1.79
C THR A 689 11.23 24.16 1.68
N LEU A 690 10.31 25.14 1.51
CA LEU A 690 10.67 26.56 1.49
C LEU A 690 11.27 27.05 2.82
N ARG A 691 10.72 26.63 3.96
CA ARG A 691 11.31 26.95 5.27
C ARG A 691 12.70 26.35 5.43
N MET A 692 12.93 25.15 4.91
CA MET A 692 14.28 24.55 4.91
C MET A 692 15.25 25.37 4.03
N ALA A 693 14.82 25.79 2.84
CA ALA A 693 15.61 26.63 1.96
C ALA A 693 15.93 28.01 2.62
N ASP A 694 14.95 28.66 3.23
CA ASP A 694 15.14 29.91 3.97
C ASP A 694 16.18 29.77 5.10
N ALA A 695 16.09 28.68 5.87
CA ALA A 695 17.06 28.41 6.94
C ALA A 695 18.49 28.20 6.40
N LEU A 696 18.65 27.53 5.28
CA LEU A 696 19.94 27.33 4.62
C LEU A 696 20.50 28.67 4.08
N ILE A 697 19.66 29.53 3.49
CA ILE A 697 20.03 30.87 3.02
C ILE A 697 20.50 31.72 4.22
N LYS A 698 19.74 31.74 5.31
CA LYS A 698 20.11 32.47 6.53
C LYS A 698 21.40 31.97 7.17
N ALA A 699 21.72 30.70 6.99
CA ALA A 699 22.97 30.09 7.41
C ALA A 699 24.12 30.26 6.41
N ASN A 700 23.95 31.04 5.34
CA ASN A 700 24.90 31.26 4.26
C ASN A 700 25.39 29.94 3.61
N LYS A 701 24.49 28.97 3.39
CA LYS A 701 24.82 27.68 2.79
C LYS A 701 24.45 27.64 1.29
N ARG A 702 25.29 26.99 0.50
CA ARG A 702 25.00 26.69 -0.90
C ARG A 702 24.30 25.33 -1.00
N PHE A 703 23.19 25.30 -1.71
CA PHE A 703 22.38 24.08 -1.99
C PHE A 703 21.69 24.25 -3.34
N ASP A 704 21.18 23.16 -3.87
CA ASP A 704 20.39 23.12 -5.09
C ASP A 704 18.90 22.97 -4.74
N PHE A 705 18.05 23.65 -5.51
CA PHE A 705 16.61 23.63 -5.29
C PHE A 705 15.86 23.49 -6.61
N MET A 706 15.03 22.44 -6.73
CA MET A 706 14.20 22.19 -7.91
C MET A 706 12.72 22.17 -7.52
N VAL A 707 11.95 23.05 -8.14
CA VAL A 707 10.49 22.98 -8.10
C VAL A 707 10.02 22.22 -9.32
N LEU A 708 9.11 21.28 -9.14
CA LEU A 708 8.42 20.55 -10.22
C LEU A 708 7.01 21.13 -10.36
N PRO A 709 6.81 22.09 -11.30
CA PRO A 709 5.58 22.85 -11.37
C PRO A 709 4.39 21.99 -11.76
N GLY A 710 3.27 22.17 -11.05
CA GLY A 710 2.02 21.43 -11.27
C GLY A 710 2.00 20.03 -10.66
N MET A 711 3.10 19.58 -10.04
CA MET A 711 3.13 18.31 -9.33
C MET A 711 2.68 18.44 -7.88
N ASP A 712 1.97 17.42 -7.42
CA ASP A 712 1.53 17.25 -6.02
C ASP A 712 2.62 16.54 -5.18
N HIS A 713 2.20 15.91 -4.07
CA HIS A 713 3.11 15.18 -3.19
C HIS A 713 3.88 14.06 -3.89
N ALA A 714 3.23 13.37 -4.82
CA ALA A 714 3.81 12.27 -5.57
C ALA A 714 4.61 12.79 -6.78
N VAL A 715 5.77 13.39 -6.53
CA VAL A 715 6.69 13.78 -7.61
C VAL A 715 7.24 12.52 -8.31
N TYR A 716 7.08 12.44 -9.61
CA TYR A 716 7.45 11.26 -10.40
C TYR A 716 7.73 11.61 -11.88
N GLY A 717 8.24 10.64 -12.60
CA GLY A 717 8.43 10.70 -14.04
C GLY A 717 9.90 10.71 -14.47
N PRO A 718 10.17 10.51 -15.77
CA PRO A 718 11.53 10.31 -16.27
C PRO A 718 12.48 11.48 -15.95
N TYR A 719 11.98 12.70 -15.94
CA TYR A 719 12.79 13.87 -15.57
C TYR A 719 13.26 13.78 -14.10
N TYR A 720 12.34 13.48 -13.20
CA TYR A 720 12.64 13.34 -11.76
C TYR A 720 13.63 12.19 -11.50
N ASP A 721 13.39 11.01 -12.08
CA ASP A 721 14.25 9.85 -11.92
C ASP A 721 15.67 10.11 -12.42
N ASN A 722 15.80 10.75 -13.59
CA ASN A 722 17.10 11.08 -14.17
C ASN A 722 17.79 12.22 -13.42
N LEU A 723 17.05 13.20 -12.90
CA LEU A 723 17.61 14.27 -12.08
C LEU A 723 18.36 13.70 -10.85
N ILE A 724 17.75 12.72 -10.15
CA ILE A 724 18.39 12.03 -9.02
C ILE A 724 19.67 11.31 -9.48
N ARG A 725 19.59 10.56 -10.57
CA ARG A 725 20.72 9.80 -11.14
C ARG A 725 21.87 10.71 -11.52
N TYR A 726 21.60 11.80 -12.22
CA TYR A 726 22.62 12.79 -12.61
C TYR A 726 23.25 13.47 -11.38
N TYR A 727 22.44 13.82 -10.37
CA TYR A 727 22.94 14.49 -9.17
C TYR A 727 23.95 13.63 -8.41
N PHE A 728 23.64 12.34 -8.20
CA PHE A 728 24.58 11.41 -7.57
C PHE A 728 25.81 11.14 -8.44
N ARG A 729 25.63 10.95 -9.75
CA ARG A 729 26.75 10.76 -10.67
C ARG A 729 27.75 11.93 -10.61
N ASP A 730 27.25 13.12 -10.68
CA ASP A 730 28.08 14.33 -10.75
C ASP A 730 28.84 14.58 -9.43
N HIS A 731 28.20 14.32 -8.29
CA HIS A 731 28.75 14.66 -6.99
C HIS A 731 29.47 13.50 -6.26
N LEU A 732 29.07 12.25 -6.46
CA LEU A 732 29.76 11.08 -5.84
C LEU A 732 30.81 10.46 -6.77
N LEU A 733 30.57 10.38 -8.08
CA LEU A 733 31.55 9.89 -9.04
C LEU A 733 32.47 11.01 -9.53
N LYS A 734 32.18 12.27 -9.21
CA LYS A 734 32.94 13.47 -9.62
C LYS A 734 33.07 13.59 -11.13
N LEU A 735 32.05 13.19 -11.85
CA LEU A 735 31.98 13.34 -13.30
C LEU A 735 31.44 14.74 -13.59
N SER A 736 32.22 15.57 -14.30
CA SER A 736 31.76 16.91 -14.68
C SER A 736 30.54 16.81 -15.58
N PRO A 737 29.47 17.58 -15.31
CA PRO A 737 28.35 17.67 -16.24
C PRO A 737 28.85 18.25 -17.57
N ARG A 738 28.66 17.51 -18.66
CA ARG A 738 29.07 17.92 -20.01
C ARG A 738 27.93 18.57 -20.79
N ASP A 739 26.70 18.18 -20.42
CA ASP A 739 25.48 18.59 -21.08
C ASP A 739 24.51 19.22 -20.08
N VAL A 740 23.71 20.17 -20.54
CA VAL A 740 22.65 20.79 -19.76
C VAL A 740 21.37 19.98 -19.81
N ASP A 741 21.27 19.07 -20.77
CA ASP A 741 20.06 18.28 -21.01
C ASP A 741 20.00 17.09 -20.06
N ILE A 742 18.84 16.90 -19.42
CA ILE A 742 18.49 15.65 -18.77
C ILE A 742 17.92 14.73 -19.84
N VAL A 743 18.78 13.84 -20.35
CA VAL A 743 18.42 12.92 -21.42
C VAL A 743 17.54 11.79 -20.86
N ASN A 744 16.41 11.54 -21.49
CA ASN A 744 15.60 10.38 -21.19
C ASN A 744 16.20 9.14 -21.86
N HIS A 745 16.83 8.28 -21.07
CA HIS A 745 17.48 7.05 -21.51
C HIS A 745 16.52 5.82 -21.47
N GLN A 746 15.20 6.01 -21.26
CA GLN A 746 14.21 4.93 -21.13
C GLN A 746 13.58 4.50 -22.46
#